data_52cb57d3394a71f955e439c12edd69f1
#
_entry.id   52cb57d3394a71f955e439c12edd69f1
#
_cell.length_a   1.000
_cell.length_b   1.000
_cell.length_c   1.000
_cell.angle_alpha   90.00
_cell.angle_beta   90.00
_cell.angle_gamma   90.00
#
_symmetry.space_group_name_H-M   'P 1'
#
loop_
_entity.id
_entity.type
_entity.pdbx_description
1 polymer ?
#
loop_
_entity_poly.entity_id
_entity_poly.type
_entity_poly.pdbx_seq_one_letter_code
_entity_poly.pdbx_strand_id
1 'polypeptide(L)'
;MCIRDRENITKCEKDYQRIKNNIDEFLTNPDKMKIFRLMNTAMFMQLWHSKSNNQEQVLKDEKILSFEYYKDKALDTTIFPGVVAAWRPFQLAFILLNLDGIFQSKCDPKWEKRNELVDLVWFPTGGGKTESYLGIIALVIINRRLLLKNGAGDGVAAIMRYTLRLLTTQQFQRALRLILALEQIRKWDKYNLGDKEISIGLFVGESSLPNHYKNLAEEIRKNWVSDGGHGQIPLDRCPWCGSLLRDKEVSVDHYYFGCSNKKCTYGKRNYLPIRLCDDHVYEEPPTLLFGTVDKFAQLARRVNVNEACADSRRLFGNGTGCNPPDLIIQDELHLLLGPLGSAVSLFEAAIDQLCSYKRQDGLVIRPKIISSTATTRNTSFQVRALYDRDICIFPKNGTDYDDSFFAFYKRDKQGENDNWSYVSKRKYIGIMPTGRTQMTTQMRLAAILFVHRALYERKNKALLEINDKSFIEAADYYYSIISYFNSLKEVGKTDAQFYLEFTKYTRRLFKRVLRFTDMLECFYAYNEIFSKTELTGRLSGGDAVKELTKVQTIKWDPNKRLPYLKEGETNIYNSAILPADYILATNMISVGLDVSRFNTIIINSMPRNIAEYIQASSRVARDKEGLVLTLHNPFRSRDMSHFERFREFHEKLYYYVEPISITPFSPKAVEKYMPLYMATIIRHLYKNLADRKDANKMSIPIATELKSELKKYFENRYARTQALDSTLHALEREIITKEQLSYIYEWIDVSLDQWVNKAEQYGDSLVYYAAGRKGAEEVSLLVSTDDYSEQKAASKWIVPSALRLVEPEAVLHILNK
;
A
#
# COMPACT_ATOMS: atom_id res chain seq x y z
N MET A 1 -14.00 4.80 39.11
CA MET A 1 -13.07 4.57 37.99
C MET A 1 -12.94 3.07 37.76
N CYS A 2 -13.32 2.61 36.60
CA CYS A 2 -13.29 1.21 36.18
C CYS A 2 -11.83 0.69 36.10
N ILE A 3 -11.60 -0.61 36.32
CA ILE A 3 -10.26 -1.22 36.19
C ILE A 3 -9.68 -0.92 34.80
N ARG A 4 -10.51 -0.99 33.77
CA ARG A 4 -10.15 -0.70 32.39
C ARG A 4 -9.67 0.75 32.17
N ASP A 5 -10.28 1.72 32.86
CA ASP A 5 -9.87 3.13 32.79
C ASP A 5 -8.48 3.33 33.36
N ARG A 6 -8.17 2.69 34.50
CA ARG A 6 -6.83 2.73 35.11
C ARG A 6 -5.77 2.13 34.19
N GLU A 7 -6.08 1.01 33.53
CA GLU A 7 -5.17 0.40 32.56
C GLU A 7 -4.94 1.32 31.35
N ASN A 8 -5.98 1.97 30.83
CA ASN A 8 -5.85 2.90 29.72
C ASN A 8 -5.02 4.12 30.09
N ILE A 9 -5.24 4.71 31.28
CA ILE A 9 -4.44 5.83 31.80
C ILE A 9 -2.98 5.41 31.92
N THR A 10 -2.69 4.26 32.53
CA THR A 10 -1.31 3.78 32.66
C THR A 10 -0.61 3.58 31.31
N LYS A 11 -1.35 3.11 30.29
CA LYS A 11 -0.82 2.98 28.94
C LYS A 11 -0.55 4.35 28.30
N CYS A 12 -1.43 5.32 28.49
CA CYS A 12 -1.24 6.70 28.03
C CYS A 12 -0.03 7.37 28.71
N GLU A 13 0.11 7.17 30.02
CA GLU A 13 1.27 7.68 30.78
C GLU A 13 2.61 7.12 30.27
N LYS A 14 2.64 5.82 29.93
CA LYS A 14 3.83 5.19 29.33
C LYS A 14 4.20 5.83 28.00
N ASP A 15 3.23 6.08 27.11
CA ASP A 15 3.49 6.73 25.83
C ASP A 15 3.90 8.20 26.03
N TYR A 16 3.24 8.92 26.91
CA TYR A 16 3.63 10.29 27.28
C TYR A 16 5.07 10.36 27.79
N GLN A 17 5.43 9.48 28.73
CA GLN A 17 6.79 9.44 29.29
C GLN A 17 7.83 9.08 28.22
N ARG A 18 7.51 8.15 27.30
CA ARG A 18 8.37 7.81 26.16
C ARG A 18 8.59 9.01 25.25
N ILE A 19 7.53 9.74 24.88
CA ILE A 19 7.61 10.95 24.05
C ILE A 19 8.45 12.03 24.77
N LYS A 20 8.18 12.29 26.06
CA LYS A 20 8.91 13.27 26.85
C LYS A 20 10.40 12.96 26.89
N ASN A 21 10.76 11.72 27.26
CA ASN A 21 12.15 11.28 27.30
C ASN A 21 12.83 11.42 25.93
N ASN A 22 12.12 11.11 24.83
CA ASN A 22 12.64 11.25 23.47
C ASN A 22 12.91 12.72 23.12
N ILE A 23 12.04 13.63 23.52
CA ILE A 23 12.25 15.07 23.33
C ILE A 23 13.46 15.54 24.12
N ASP A 24 13.52 15.22 25.41
CA ASP A 24 14.57 15.66 26.33
C ASP A 24 15.94 15.10 25.93
N GLU A 25 16.01 13.84 25.47
CA GLU A 25 17.27 13.20 25.12
C GLU A 25 17.77 13.56 23.72
N PHE A 26 16.86 13.58 22.74
CA PHE A 26 17.26 13.69 21.35
C PHE A 26 17.15 15.11 20.79
N LEU A 27 16.09 15.85 21.10
CA LEU A 27 15.89 17.17 20.50
C LEU A 27 16.63 18.29 21.21
N THR A 28 17.21 18.05 22.36
CA THR A 28 18.19 18.94 23.01
C THR A 28 19.58 18.85 22.36
N ASN A 29 19.88 17.74 21.69
CA ASN A 29 21.13 17.57 20.96
C ASN A 29 21.09 18.34 19.63
N PRO A 30 22.06 19.27 19.36
CA PRO A 30 22.06 20.13 18.18
C PRO A 30 22.05 19.35 16.86
N ASP A 31 22.79 18.24 16.76
CA ASP A 31 22.87 17.44 15.53
C ASP A 31 21.54 16.71 15.26
N LYS A 32 20.95 16.14 16.28
CA LYS A 32 19.64 15.46 16.17
C LYS A 32 18.53 16.46 15.91
N MET A 33 18.56 17.64 16.54
CA MET A 33 17.65 18.74 16.24
C MET A 33 17.81 19.23 14.77
N LYS A 34 19.04 19.29 14.27
CA LYS A 34 19.30 19.60 12.86
C LYS A 34 18.62 18.59 11.93
N ILE A 35 18.74 17.28 12.22
CA ILE A 35 18.09 16.20 11.46
C ILE A 35 16.57 16.40 11.49
N PHE A 36 15.99 16.67 12.65
CA PHE A 36 14.56 16.89 12.81
C PHE A 36 14.07 18.13 12.02
N ARG A 37 14.83 19.21 12.01
CA ARG A 37 14.54 20.40 11.19
C ARG A 37 14.60 20.13 9.70
N LEU A 38 15.60 19.38 9.23
CA LEU A 38 15.72 18.98 7.82
C LEU A 38 14.55 18.08 7.39
N MET A 39 14.11 17.16 8.25
CA MET A 39 12.90 16.36 8.00
C MET A 39 11.67 17.25 7.83
N ASN A 40 11.45 18.22 8.73
CA ASN A 40 10.34 19.15 8.61
C ASN A 40 10.41 19.97 7.31
N THR A 41 11.62 20.41 6.91
CA THR A 41 11.83 21.10 5.63
C THR A 41 11.47 20.23 4.44
N ALA A 42 11.89 18.96 4.43
CA ALA A 42 11.55 18.01 3.36
C ALA A 42 10.03 17.76 3.27
N MET A 43 9.37 17.59 4.42
CA MET A 43 7.92 17.39 4.48
C MET A 43 7.14 18.65 4.06
N PHE A 44 7.64 19.82 4.40
CA PHE A 44 7.07 21.08 3.93
C PHE A 44 7.18 21.22 2.40
N MET A 45 8.35 20.95 1.82
CA MET A 45 8.56 20.91 0.38
C MET A 45 7.63 19.89 -0.30
N GLN A 46 7.49 18.70 0.26
CA GLN A 46 6.58 17.66 -0.22
C GLN A 46 5.12 18.15 -0.23
N LEU A 47 4.67 18.80 0.84
CA LEU A 47 3.33 19.38 0.94
C LEU A 47 3.13 20.50 -0.08
N TRP A 48 4.09 21.42 -0.18
CA TRP A 48 4.08 22.53 -1.14
C TRP A 48 3.88 22.04 -2.57
N HIS A 49 4.71 21.11 -3.03
CA HIS A 49 4.65 20.55 -4.38
C HIS A 49 3.44 19.62 -4.62
N SER A 50 2.80 19.12 -3.57
CA SER A 50 1.57 18.33 -3.70
C SER A 50 0.33 19.18 -3.93
N LYS A 51 0.32 20.44 -3.44
CA LYS A 51 -0.83 21.34 -3.47
C LYS A 51 -0.74 22.42 -4.54
N SER A 52 0.46 22.73 -5.03
CA SER A 52 0.66 23.71 -6.11
C SER A 52 0.17 23.15 -7.45
N ASN A 53 -1.13 23.21 -7.68
CA ASN A 53 -1.71 22.91 -8.99
C ASN A 53 -1.46 24.04 -10.02
N ASN A 54 -0.96 25.21 -9.61
CA ASN A 54 -0.66 26.33 -10.47
C ASN A 54 0.78 26.26 -10.95
N GLN A 55 0.98 25.55 -12.04
CA GLN A 55 2.25 25.42 -12.77
C GLN A 55 2.90 26.79 -13.09
N GLU A 56 2.11 27.84 -13.32
CA GLU A 56 2.61 29.18 -13.64
C GLU A 56 3.28 29.87 -12.45
N GLN A 57 2.76 29.69 -11.24
CA GLN A 57 3.30 30.34 -10.04
C GLN A 57 4.57 29.67 -9.53
N VAL A 58 4.65 28.35 -9.63
CA VAL A 58 5.86 27.57 -9.32
C VAL A 58 7.00 27.87 -10.31
N LEU A 59 6.66 28.33 -11.52
CA LEU A 59 7.60 28.54 -12.62
C LEU A 59 8.10 29.99 -12.75
N LYS A 60 7.41 30.96 -12.16
CA LYS A 60 7.79 32.39 -12.24
C LYS A 60 8.95 32.75 -11.31
N ASP A 61 9.17 32.00 -10.25
CA ASP A 61 10.22 32.27 -9.28
C ASP A 61 11.43 31.38 -9.46
N GLU A 62 12.51 31.89 -10.05
CA GLU A 62 13.82 31.20 -10.04
C GLU A 62 14.35 30.93 -8.61
N LYS A 63 13.77 31.60 -7.60
CA LYS A 63 14.08 31.44 -6.16
C LYS A 63 13.50 30.17 -5.52
N ILE A 64 12.66 29.40 -6.20
CA ILE A 64 12.02 28.16 -5.69
C ILE A 64 13.01 27.11 -5.19
N LEU A 65 14.28 27.27 -5.53
CA LEU A 65 15.34 26.32 -5.23
C LEU A 65 16.18 26.67 -4.01
N SER A 66 15.95 27.84 -3.37
CA SER A 66 16.77 28.25 -2.22
C SER A 66 16.15 27.80 -0.89
N PHE A 67 17.01 27.48 0.07
CA PHE A 67 16.59 27.19 1.44
C PHE A 67 15.82 28.35 2.05
N GLU A 68 16.24 29.59 1.78
CA GLU A 68 15.62 30.83 2.24
C GLU A 68 14.18 30.93 1.75
N TYR A 69 13.89 30.60 0.50
CA TYR A 69 12.53 30.57 -0.02
C TYR A 69 11.60 29.65 0.79
N TYR A 70 12.03 28.41 1.06
CA TYR A 70 11.21 27.48 1.85
C TYR A 70 11.13 27.88 3.32
N LYS A 71 12.16 28.47 3.86
CA LYS A 71 12.17 29.00 5.23
C LYS A 71 11.16 30.13 5.40
N ASP A 72 11.14 31.09 4.49
CA ASP A 72 10.20 32.20 4.54
C ASP A 72 8.75 31.72 4.39
N LYS A 73 8.51 30.74 3.51
CA LYS A 73 7.18 30.15 3.33
C LYS A 73 6.75 29.25 4.48
N ALA A 74 7.68 28.60 5.18
CA ALA A 74 7.37 27.79 6.34
C ALA A 74 6.90 28.60 7.56
N LEU A 75 7.18 29.90 7.61
CA LEU A 75 6.65 30.80 8.64
C LEU A 75 5.21 31.24 8.32
N ASP A 76 4.77 31.09 7.08
CA ASP A 76 3.39 31.32 6.68
C ASP A 76 2.57 30.05 7.00
N THR A 77 1.67 30.12 7.97
CA THR A 77 0.81 29.00 8.36
C THR A 77 -0.22 28.63 7.29
N THR A 78 -0.45 29.53 6.31
CA THR A 78 -1.34 29.34 5.17
C THR A 78 -0.55 29.29 3.87
N ILE A 79 -0.20 28.09 3.40
CA ILE A 79 0.51 27.93 2.12
C ILE A 79 -0.40 28.27 0.94
N PHE A 80 -1.67 27.90 1.03
CA PHE A 80 -2.73 28.14 0.04
C PHE A 80 -4.00 28.53 0.78
N PRO A 81 -4.95 29.21 0.14
CA PRO A 81 -6.23 29.50 0.76
C PRO A 81 -6.87 28.23 1.34
N GLY A 82 -7.06 28.18 2.65
CA GLY A 82 -7.66 27.06 3.37
C GLY A 82 -6.73 25.87 3.67
N VAL A 83 -5.43 25.97 3.42
CA VAL A 83 -4.45 24.89 3.76
C VAL A 83 -3.46 25.39 4.80
N VAL A 84 -3.39 24.70 5.93
CA VAL A 84 -2.43 24.98 7.00
C VAL A 84 -1.26 24.01 6.90
N ALA A 85 -0.03 24.52 6.90
CA ALA A 85 1.20 23.73 6.91
C ALA A 85 1.58 23.35 8.35
N ALA A 86 0.83 22.42 8.93
CA ALA A 86 1.06 21.95 10.29
C ALA A 86 0.88 20.42 10.37
N TRP A 87 1.63 19.83 11.28
CA TRP A 87 1.40 18.44 11.68
C TRP A 87 0.08 18.33 12.45
N ARG A 88 -0.71 17.32 12.17
CA ARG A 88 -1.80 16.93 13.06
C ARG A 88 -1.21 16.42 14.38
N PRO A 89 -1.84 16.67 15.54
CA PRO A 89 -1.28 16.28 16.83
C PRO A 89 -0.80 14.82 16.89
N PHE A 90 -1.60 13.86 16.39
CA PHE A 90 -1.22 12.44 16.40
C PHE A 90 -0.03 12.14 15.49
N GLN A 91 0.14 12.86 14.36
CA GLN A 91 1.26 12.65 13.43
C GLN A 91 2.56 13.04 14.09
N LEU A 92 2.60 14.23 14.69
CA LEU A 92 3.79 14.71 15.40
C LEU A 92 4.11 13.82 16.61
N ALA A 93 3.10 13.49 17.41
CA ALA A 93 3.27 12.62 18.57
C ALA A 93 3.80 11.24 18.18
N PHE A 94 3.32 10.65 17.07
CA PHE A 94 3.82 9.37 16.57
C PHE A 94 5.28 9.47 16.09
N ILE A 95 5.67 10.55 15.42
CA ILE A 95 7.06 10.79 15.02
C ILE A 95 7.95 10.89 16.28
N LEU A 96 7.54 11.70 17.26
CA LEU A 96 8.29 11.88 18.52
C LEU A 96 8.39 10.58 19.33
N LEU A 97 7.34 9.76 19.32
CA LEU A 97 7.35 8.44 19.97
C LEU A 97 8.43 7.52 19.41
N ASN A 98 8.71 7.63 18.09
CA ASN A 98 9.63 6.73 17.39
C ASN A 98 11.08 7.21 17.35
N LEU A 99 11.43 8.35 17.95
CA LEU A 99 12.81 8.88 17.91
C LEU A 99 13.82 7.92 18.55
N ASP A 100 13.44 7.22 19.62
CA ASP A 100 14.27 6.22 20.31
C ASP A 100 14.65 5.02 19.41
N GLY A 101 13.77 4.65 18.49
CA GLY A 101 14.06 3.58 17.52
C GLY A 101 14.90 4.02 16.32
N ILE A 102 15.03 5.33 16.08
CA ILE A 102 15.73 5.92 14.94
C ILE A 102 17.12 6.43 15.31
N PHE A 103 17.19 7.26 16.35
CA PHE A 103 18.45 7.84 16.79
C PHE A 103 19.27 6.86 17.60
N GLN A 104 20.37 6.44 17.02
CA GLN A 104 21.30 5.48 17.63
C GLN A 104 22.25 6.16 18.61
N SER A 105 22.21 5.76 19.87
CA SER A 105 23.24 6.09 20.87
C SER A 105 24.16 4.89 21.10
N LYS A 106 25.47 5.08 21.16
CA LYS A 106 26.45 3.99 21.28
C LYS A 106 26.35 3.19 22.60
N CYS A 107 25.65 3.69 23.61
CA CYS A 107 25.66 3.15 24.97
C CYS A 107 24.26 2.99 25.59
N ASP A 108 23.17 2.97 24.81
CA ASP A 108 21.84 3.01 25.39
C ASP A 108 21.15 1.63 25.38
N PRO A 109 20.78 1.08 26.57
CA PRO A 109 19.94 -0.14 26.66
C PRO A 109 18.57 0.00 25.99
N LYS A 110 18.15 1.21 25.60
CA LYS A 110 16.91 1.48 24.85
C LYS A 110 16.88 0.95 23.42
N TRP A 111 17.98 0.42 22.90
CA TRP A 111 18.04 -0.32 21.65
C TRP A 111 17.10 -1.53 21.60
N GLU A 112 16.84 -2.10 22.75
CA GLU A 112 15.86 -3.18 22.91
C GLU A 112 14.53 -2.80 22.29
N LYS A 113 14.07 -1.53 22.42
CA LYS A 113 12.81 -1.08 21.84
C LYS A 113 12.79 -1.13 20.31
N ARG A 114 13.90 -0.85 19.63
CA ARG A 114 13.99 -1.02 18.18
C ARG A 114 13.89 -2.49 17.80
N ASN A 115 14.58 -3.36 18.50
CA ASN A 115 14.66 -4.78 18.23
C ASN A 115 13.41 -5.54 18.67
N GLU A 116 12.73 -5.08 19.71
CA GLU A 116 11.64 -5.82 20.37
C GLU A 116 10.26 -5.26 20.12
N LEU A 117 10.14 -4.01 19.63
CA LEU A 117 8.85 -3.35 19.43
C LEU A 117 8.55 -3.06 17.96
N VAL A 118 7.32 -3.37 17.58
CA VAL A 118 6.64 -2.81 16.39
C VAL A 118 5.77 -1.66 16.86
N ASP A 119 6.01 -0.45 16.35
CA ASP A 119 5.13 0.68 16.60
C ASP A 119 4.04 0.71 15.53
N LEU A 120 2.78 0.61 15.97
CA LEU A 120 1.63 0.56 15.08
C LEU A 120 0.80 1.83 15.23
N VAL A 121 0.64 2.57 14.14
CA VAL A 121 -0.31 3.69 14.09
C VAL A 121 -1.70 3.18 13.75
N TRP A 122 -2.59 3.28 14.73
CA TRP A 122 -4.01 2.97 14.57
C TRP A 122 -4.81 4.26 14.47
N PHE A 123 -5.29 4.59 13.28
CA PHE A 123 -6.08 5.79 13.04
C PHE A 123 -7.03 5.56 11.87
N PRO A 124 -8.22 6.18 11.87
CA PRO A 124 -9.20 6.01 10.80
C PRO A 124 -8.64 6.29 9.42
N THR A 125 -9.21 5.64 8.41
CA THR A 125 -8.85 5.84 7.01
C THR A 125 -9.09 7.30 6.59
N GLY A 126 -8.14 7.89 5.85
CA GLY A 126 -8.21 9.32 5.48
C GLY A 126 -7.70 10.28 6.56
N GLY A 127 -7.31 9.79 7.75
CA GLY A 127 -6.76 10.60 8.84
C GLY A 127 -5.36 11.17 8.57
N GLY A 128 -4.65 10.73 7.53
CA GLY A 128 -3.30 11.22 7.19
C GLY A 128 -2.17 10.43 7.85
N LYS A 129 -2.33 9.13 8.08
CA LYS A 129 -1.27 8.25 8.61
C LYS A 129 0.01 8.28 7.78
N THR A 130 -0.13 8.39 6.45
CA THR A 130 0.98 8.37 5.50
C THR A 130 2.04 9.43 5.79
N GLU A 131 1.63 10.63 6.15
CA GLU A 131 2.54 11.73 6.46
C GLU A 131 3.44 11.40 7.66
N SER A 132 2.91 10.72 8.69
CA SER A 132 3.71 10.34 9.87
C SER A 132 4.88 9.45 9.48
N TYR A 133 4.65 8.39 8.71
CA TYR A 133 5.74 7.50 8.36
C TYR A 133 6.61 8.04 7.21
N LEU A 134 6.13 8.93 6.35
CA LEU A 134 6.98 9.67 5.42
C LEU A 134 7.96 10.57 6.19
N GLY A 135 7.51 11.24 7.25
CA GLY A 135 8.40 11.98 8.16
C GLY A 135 9.45 11.08 8.80
N ILE A 136 9.08 9.88 9.26
CA ILE A 136 10.03 8.91 9.82
C ILE A 136 11.02 8.40 8.77
N ILE A 137 10.59 8.13 7.54
CA ILE A 137 11.49 7.78 6.43
C ILE A 137 12.54 8.90 6.22
N ALA A 138 12.08 10.15 6.18
CA ALA A 138 12.99 11.29 6.03
C ALA A 138 14.02 11.37 7.18
N LEU A 139 13.57 11.19 8.43
CA LEU A 139 14.47 11.13 9.60
C LEU A 139 15.53 10.04 9.45
N VAL A 140 15.11 8.81 9.07
CA VAL A 140 16.03 7.68 8.91
C VAL A 140 17.05 7.96 7.79
N ILE A 141 16.61 8.45 6.65
CA ILE A 141 17.50 8.75 5.51
C ILE A 141 18.53 9.82 5.89
N ILE A 142 18.08 10.93 6.48
CA ILE A 142 18.98 12.03 6.87
C ILE A 142 19.94 11.57 7.96
N ASN A 143 19.44 10.89 9.00
CA ASN A 143 20.24 10.36 10.09
C ASN A 143 21.33 9.40 9.58
N ARG A 144 20.97 8.46 8.71
CA ARG A 144 21.87 7.49 8.11
C ARG A 144 22.98 8.17 7.30
N ARG A 145 22.62 9.15 6.46
CA ARG A 145 23.57 9.91 5.63
C ARG A 145 24.55 10.77 6.43
N LEU A 146 24.11 11.30 7.56
CA LEU A 146 24.97 12.11 8.42
C LEU A 146 25.87 11.28 9.35
N LEU A 147 25.38 10.14 9.85
CA LEU A 147 26.12 9.33 10.80
C LEU A 147 27.09 8.33 10.17
N LEU A 148 26.73 7.74 9.04
CA LEU A 148 27.53 6.71 8.40
C LEU A 148 28.50 7.34 7.40
N LYS A 149 29.79 7.10 7.62
CA LYS A 149 30.87 7.64 6.78
C LYS A 149 31.20 6.70 5.62
N ASN A 150 31.95 7.19 4.66
CA ASN A 150 32.53 6.41 3.54
C ASN A 150 31.47 5.69 2.68
N GLY A 151 30.30 6.31 2.50
CA GLY A 151 29.23 5.76 1.65
C GLY A 151 28.44 4.59 2.29
N ALA A 152 28.73 4.19 3.53
CA ALA A 152 27.98 3.12 4.19
C ALA A 152 26.48 3.45 4.40
N GLY A 153 26.12 4.73 4.37
CA GLY A 153 24.76 5.22 4.44
C GLY A 153 24.01 5.27 3.09
N ASP A 154 24.65 4.96 1.96
CA ASP A 154 24.07 5.18 0.62
C ASP A 154 23.12 4.03 0.32
N GLY A 155 23.09 2.93 0.38
CA GLY A 155 22.15 1.85 -0.01
C GLY A 155 20.72 2.05 0.44
N VAL A 156 19.96 0.99 0.47
CA VAL A 156 18.56 1.01 0.91
C VAL A 156 18.49 1.37 2.40
N ALA A 157 17.91 2.52 2.70
CA ALA A 157 17.70 2.97 4.07
C ALA A 157 16.36 2.49 4.64
N ALA A 158 15.32 2.47 3.80
CA ALA A 158 13.98 2.08 4.19
C ALA A 158 13.30 1.21 3.13
N ILE A 159 12.54 0.23 3.59
CA ILE A 159 11.65 -0.60 2.78
C ILE A 159 10.21 -0.26 3.15
N MET A 160 9.42 0.16 2.17
CA MET A 160 7.99 0.42 2.33
C MET A 160 7.18 -0.59 1.54
N ARG A 161 6.33 -1.35 2.21
CA ARG A 161 5.62 -2.48 1.63
C ARG A 161 4.12 -2.32 1.67
N TYR A 162 3.50 -2.74 0.58
CA TYR A 162 2.06 -2.79 0.41
C TYR A 162 1.59 -4.19 0.00
N THR A 163 0.35 -4.48 0.32
CA THR A 163 -0.27 -5.76 -0.05
C THR A 163 -0.98 -5.71 -1.41
N LEU A 164 -1.35 -4.51 -1.89
CA LEU A 164 -2.12 -4.33 -3.12
C LEU A 164 -1.41 -3.40 -4.12
N ARG A 165 -1.40 -3.81 -5.41
CA ARG A 165 -0.67 -3.15 -6.50
C ARG A 165 -1.06 -1.68 -6.75
N LEU A 166 -2.34 -1.35 -6.70
CA LEU A 166 -2.81 0.01 -7.01
C LEU A 166 -2.50 1.04 -5.93
N LEU A 167 -2.50 0.64 -4.67
CA LEU A 167 -2.01 1.47 -3.57
C LEU A 167 -0.59 1.95 -3.82
N THR A 168 0.19 1.08 -4.46
CA THR A 168 1.59 1.32 -4.73
C THR A 168 1.78 2.60 -5.57
N THR A 169 0.92 2.88 -6.54
CA THR A 169 1.11 4.02 -7.46
C THR A 169 0.87 5.39 -6.80
N GLN A 170 -0.25 5.57 -6.10
CA GLN A 170 -0.54 6.87 -5.46
C GLN A 170 0.41 7.17 -4.30
N GLN A 171 0.67 6.16 -3.49
CA GLN A 171 1.59 6.30 -2.37
C GLN A 171 3.03 6.46 -2.86
N PHE A 172 3.39 5.80 -3.97
CA PHE A 172 4.66 6.00 -4.64
C PHE A 172 4.86 7.45 -5.09
N GLN A 173 3.87 8.09 -5.71
CA GLN A 173 3.95 9.50 -6.09
C GLN A 173 4.12 10.43 -4.88
N ARG A 174 3.48 10.13 -3.74
CA ARG A 174 3.66 10.88 -2.49
C ARG A 174 5.06 10.70 -1.92
N ALA A 175 5.54 9.46 -1.86
CA ALA A 175 6.89 9.14 -1.42
C ALA A 175 7.95 9.72 -2.36
N LEU A 176 7.71 9.70 -3.67
CA LEU A 176 8.60 10.30 -4.66
C LEU A 176 8.77 11.80 -4.43
N ARG A 177 7.70 12.56 -4.14
CA ARG A 177 7.84 14.00 -3.81
C ARG A 177 8.73 14.22 -2.59
N LEU A 178 8.65 13.36 -1.57
CA LEU A 178 9.55 13.42 -0.42
C LEU A 178 11.00 13.15 -0.83
N ILE A 179 11.25 12.13 -1.65
CA ILE A 179 12.60 11.81 -2.15
C ILE A 179 13.15 12.95 -2.98
N LEU A 180 12.34 13.58 -3.83
CA LEU A 180 12.73 14.77 -4.59
C LEU A 180 13.12 15.93 -3.67
N ALA A 181 12.39 16.15 -2.58
CA ALA A 181 12.71 17.15 -1.58
C ALA A 181 14.03 16.85 -0.86
N LEU A 182 14.24 15.60 -0.45
CA LEU A 182 15.49 15.17 0.19
C LEU A 182 16.69 15.28 -0.74
N GLU A 183 16.52 14.94 -2.02
CA GLU A 183 17.57 15.11 -3.04
C GLU A 183 17.92 16.57 -3.28
N GLN A 184 16.94 17.50 -3.20
CA GLN A 184 17.24 18.93 -3.22
C GLN A 184 18.03 19.37 -1.99
N ILE A 185 17.65 18.92 -0.81
CA ILE A 185 18.37 19.21 0.44
C ILE A 185 19.81 18.66 0.36
N ARG A 186 20.00 17.47 -0.23
CA ARG A 186 21.34 16.91 -0.45
C ARG A 186 22.20 17.80 -1.34
N LYS A 187 21.64 18.33 -2.43
CA LYS A 187 22.32 19.25 -3.35
C LYS A 187 22.66 20.62 -2.73
N TRP A 188 22.11 20.94 -1.58
CA TRP A 188 22.57 22.08 -0.78
C TRP A 188 23.80 21.65 0.01
N ASP A 189 24.99 21.78 -0.55
CA ASP A 189 26.31 21.32 0.00
C ASP A 189 26.53 21.63 1.49
N LYS A 190 25.83 22.64 2.00
CA LYS A 190 25.84 23.04 3.41
C LYS A 190 25.56 21.91 4.40
N TYR A 191 24.81 20.86 4.00
CA TYR A 191 24.34 19.83 4.92
C TYR A 191 25.15 18.53 4.86
N ASN A 192 25.97 18.33 3.83
CA ASN A 192 26.87 17.20 3.65
C ASN A 192 26.15 15.81 3.78
N LEU A 193 25.12 15.62 2.97
CA LEU A 193 24.35 14.36 2.93
C LEU A 193 24.95 13.29 2.01
N GLY A 194 26.23 13.43 1.65
CA GLY A 194 26.96 12.52 0.78
C GLY A 194 26.78 12.81 -0.72
N ASP A 195 27.59 12.16 -1.53
CA ASP A 195 27.66 12.43 -2.98
C ASP A 195 26.63 11.62 -3.77
N LYS A 196 26.26 10.43 -3.29
CA LYS A 196 25.28 9.57 -3.96
C LYS A 196 23.87 10.13 -3.87
N GLU A 197 23.17 10.08 -4.99
CA GLU A 197 21.78 10.46 -5.16
C GLU A 197 20.84 9.80 -4.13
N ILE A 198 19.90 10.57 -3.61
CA ILE A 198 18.79 10.01 -2.81
C ILE A 198 17.67 9.62 -3.79
N SER A 199 17.41 8.33 -3.90
CA SER A 199 16.53 7.76 -4.93
C SER A 199 15.43 6.86 -4.37
N ILE A 200 14.42 6.61 -5.20
CA ILE A 200 13.33 5.68 -4.90
C ILE A 200 13.24 4.59 -5.97
N GLY A 201 13.04 3.35 -5.53
CA GLY A 201 12.83 2.22 -6.43
C GLY A 201 11.43 1.63 -6.27
N LEU A 202 10.81 1.25 -7.38
CA LEU A 202 9.54 0.55 -7.41
C LEU A 202 9.76 -0.93 -7.67
N PHE A 203 9.48 -1.76 -6.66
CA PHE A 203 9.71 -3.20 -6.66
C PHE A 203 8.37 -3.96 -6.66
N VAL A 204 7.83 -4.19 -7.87
CA VAL A 204 6.51 -4.78 -8.11
C VAL A 204 6.56 -5.92 -9.12
N GLY A 205 5.51 -6.74 -9.18
CA GLY A 205 5.46 -7.89 -10.10
C GLY A 205 5.41 -7.47 -11.57
N GLU A 206 5.88 -8.36 -12.45
CA GLU A 206 6.00 -8.16 -13.90
C GLU A 206 4.67 -7.78 -14.59
N SER A 207 3.55 -8.24 -14.07
CA SER A 207 2.22 -7.82 -14.55
C SER A 207 1.89 -6.33 -14.29
N SER A 208 2.73 -5.62 -13.52
CA SER A 208 2.57 -4.19 -13.23
C SER A 208 3.63 -3.34 -13.91
N LEU A 209 4.88 -3.82 -13.96
CA LEU A 209 6.01 -3.18 -14.63
C LEU A 209 6.97 -4.24 -15.13
N PRO A 210 7.59 -4.05 -16.30
CA PRO A 210 8.63 -4.95 -16.79
C PRO A 210 9.81 -5.06 -15.82
N ASN A 211 10.30 -6.27 -15.59
CA ASN A 211 11.41 -6.53 -14.68
C ASN A 211 12.79 -6.16 -15.27
N HIS A 212 12.92 -6.18 -16.59
CA HIS A 212 14.19 -5.99 -17.30
C HIS A 212 14.26 -4.67 -18.03
N TYR A 213 15.44 -4.07 -18.11
CA TYR A 213 15.72 -2.83 -18.87
C TYR A 213 15.16 -2.87 -20.29
N LYS A 214 15.47 -3.93 -21.03
CA LYS A 214 15.04 -4.09 -22.42
C LYS A 214 13.53 -4.00 -22.58
N ASN A 215 12.79 -4.73 -21.76
CA ASN A 215 11.32 -4.79 -21.82
C ASN A 215 10.73 -3.44 -21.43
N LEU A 216 11.29 -2.78 -20.41
CA LEU A 216 10.83 -1.46 -19.99
C LEU A 216 11.14 -0.39 -21.05
N ALA A 217 12.31 -0.43 -21.68
CA ALA A 217 12.68 0.47 -22.75
C ALA A 217 11.74 0.33 -23.97
N GLU A 218 11.38 -0.90 -24.34
CA GLU A 218 10.38 -1.17 -25.39
C GLU A 218 8.99 -0.63 -25.03
N GLU A 219 8.56 -0.82 -23.79
CA GLU A 219 7.29 -0.30 -23.27
C GLU A 219 7.25 1.24 -23.33
N ILE A 220 8.33 1.91 -22.91
CA ILE A 220 8.46 3.36 -22.99
C ILE A 220 8.36 3.83 -24.44
N ARG A 221 9.08 3.21 -25.35
CA ARG A 221 9.08 3.60 -26.78
C ARG A 221 7.72 3.40 -27.44
N LYS A 222 7.03 2.29 -27.16
CA LYS A 222 5.71 2.00 -27.75
C LYS A 222 4.63 2.96 -27.30
N ASN A 223 4.58 3.27 -26.01
CA ASN A 223 3.46 3.98 -25.39
C ASN A 223 3.67 5.49 -25.28
N TRP A 224 4.93 5.94 -25.25
CA TRP A 224 5.25 7.36 -25.09
C TRP A 224 5.23 8.14 -26.41
N VAL A 225 5.48 7.48 -27.53
CA VAL A 225 5.53 8.11 -28.87
C VAL A 225 4.13 8.24 -29.48
N SER A 226 3.22 7.33 -29.20
CA SER A 226 1.92 7.25 -29.91
C SER A 226 0.75 7.99 -29.24
N ASP A 227 0.77 8.18 -27.90
CA ASP A 227 -0.46 8.61 -27.19
C ASP A 227 -0.24 9.52 -25.96
N GLY A 228 0.86 10.23 -25.89
CA GLY A 228 1.08 11.16 -24.77
C GLY A 228 1.34 10.50 -23.41
N GLY A 229 1.93 9.30 -23.40
CA GLY A 229 2.64 8.80 -22.22
C GLY A 229 1.89 7.90 -21.25
N HIS A 230 1.00 7.04 -21.72
CA HIS A 230 0.19 6.18 -20.84
C HIS A 230 0.51 4.67 -20.91
N GLY A 231 1.78 4.30 -20.75
CA GLY A 231 2.16 2.90 -20.55
C GLY A 231 1.90 2.40 -19.12
N GLN A 232 2.43 1.24 -18.77
CA GLN A 232 2.38 0.66 -17.40
C GLN A 232 3.14 1.53 -16.37
N ILE A 233 3.80 2.62 -16.81
CA ILE A 233 4.59 3.48 -15.95
C ILE A 233 3.67 4.33 -15.05
N PRO A 234 3.89 4.34 -13.73
CA PRO A 234 3.00 5.00 -12.77
C PRO A 234 3.15 6.54 -12.72
N LEU A 235 3.72 7.14 -13.77
CA LEU A 235 4.04 8.56 -13.83
C LEU A 235 3.75 9.10 -15.23
N ASP A 236 2.84 10.06 -15.34
CA ASP A 236 2.55 10.84 -16.55
C ASP A 236 3.04 12.28 -16.44
N ARG A 237 3.11 12.78 -15.23
CA ARG A 237 3.47 14.17 -14.92
C ARG A 237 4.60 14.26 -13.91
N CYS A 238 5.38 15.32 -14.01
CA CYS A 238 6.42 15.64 -13.05
C CYS A 238 5.83 15.85 -11.65
N PRO A 239 6.21 15.03 -10.65
CA PRO A 239 5.67 15.18 -9.30
C PRO A 239 6.03 16.52 -8.65
N TRP A 240 7.07 17.20 -9.17
CA TRP A 240 7.57 18.46 -8.63
C TRP A 240 6.81 19.69 -9.13
N CYS A 241 6.53 19.78 -10.45
CA CYS A 241 5.88 20.95 -11.04
C CYS A 241 4.59 20.67 -11.81
N GLY A 242 4.15 19.41 -11.92
CA GLY A 242 2.92 19.01 -12.61
C GLY A 242 2.98 19.02 -14.14
N SER A 243 4.08 19.47 -14.77
CA SER A 243 4.26 19.43 -16.23
C SER A 243 4.43 18.00 -16.73
N LEU A 244 4.21 17.77 -18.02
CA LEU A 244 4.42 16.44 -18.61
C LEU A 244 5.87 15.97 -18.42
N LEU A 245 6.05 14.69 -18.23
CA LEU A 245 7.38 14.08 -18.29
C LEU A 245 7.83 13.91 -19.73
N ARG A 246 9.14 13.91 -19.93
CA ARG A 246 9.80 13.50 -21.16
C ARG A 246 10.77 12.38 -20.84
N ASP A 247 10.80 11.39 -21.70
CA ASP A 247 11.96 10.53 -21.86
C ASP A 247 13.09 11.39 -22.45
N LYS A 248 14.19 11.50 -21.78
CA LYS A 248 15.33 12.20 -22.37
C LYS A 248 16.27 11.24 -23.05
N GLU A 249 16.45 10.08 -22.50
CA GLU A 249 17.33 9.04 -23.02
C GLU A 249 16.78 7.67 -22.68
N VAL A 250 16.45 6.89 -23.69
CA VAL A 250 16.04 5.49 -23.56
C VAL A 250 16.95 4.66 -24.47
N SER A 251 17.90 3.97 -23.85
CA SER A 251 18.71 2.94 -24.49
C SER A 251 18.18 1.54 -24.17
N VAL A 252 18.83 0.50 -24.67
CA VAL A 252 18.47 -0.88 -24.32
C VAL A 252 18.74 -1.17 -22.84
N ASP A 253 19.74 -0.50 -22.28
CA ASP A 253 20.28 -0.78 -20.94
C ASP A 253 19.96 0.33 -19.91
N HIS A 254 19.46 1.48 -20.35
CA HIS A 254 19.20 2.62 -19.46
C HIS A 254 17.98 3.42 -19.87
N TYR A 255 17.34 4.06 -18.91
CA TYR A 255 16.26 5.03 -19.12
C TYR A 255 16.35 6.13 -18.08
N TYR A 256 16.07 7.37 -18.52
CA TYR A 256 16.04 8.54 -17.64
C TYR A 256 14.80 9.38 -17.91
N PHE A 257 14.05 9.70 -16.85
CA PHE A 257 12.89 10.57 -16.94
C PHE A 257 13.24 11.98 -16.52
N GLY A 258 12.93 12.96 -17.36
CA GLY A 258 13.08 14.38 -17.08
C GLY A 258 11.77 15.14 -17.21
N CYS A 259 11.69 16.31 -16.61
CA CYS A 259 10.56 17.21 -16.79
C CYS A 259 10.63 17.91 -18.14
N SER A 260 9.50 18.02 -18.85
CA SER A 260 9.41 18.79 -20.10
C SER A 260 9.62 20.29 -19.89
N ASN A 261 9.36 20.77 -18.69
CA ASN A 261 9.55 22.16 -18.33
C ASN A 261 11.02 22.47 -18.07
N LYS A 262 11.61 23.27 -18.93
CA LYS A 262 13.04 23.69 -18.85
C LYS A 262 13.37 24.51 -17.59
N LYS A 263 12.36 25.13 -16.94
CA LYS A 263 12.53 25.90 -15.71
C LYS A 263 12.41 25.04 -14.45
N CYS A 264 11.90 23.82 -14.57
CA CYS A 264 11.81 22.91 -13.45
C CYS A 264 13.20 22.42 -13.01
N THR A 265 13.40 22.21 -11.72
CA THR A 265 14.60 21.64 -11.14
C THR A 265 15.00 20.31 -11.80
N TYR A 266 14.00 19.48 -12.14
CA TYR A 266 14.17 18.19 -12.82
C TYR A 266 14.00 18.29 -14.35
N GLY A 267 14.12 19.52 -14.88
CA GLY A 267 14.19 19.81 -16.30
C GLY A 267 15.64 19.84 -16.82
N LYS A 268 15.85 20.27 -18.08
CA LYS A 268 17.14 20.38 -18.76
C LYS A 268 17.96 19.08 -18.66
N ARG A 269 18.97 18.99 -17.80
CA ARG A 269 19.89 17.84 -17.62
C ARG A 269 19.73 17.14 -16.27
N ASN A 270 18.76 17.52 -15.44
CA ASN A 270 18.45 16.86 -14.21
C ASN A 270 17.34 15.82 -14.42
N TYR A 271 17.56 14.60 -13.96
CA TYR A 271 16.60 13.50 -14.07
C TYR A 271 15.92 13.24 -12.74
N LEU A 272 14.76 12.57 -12.81
CA LEU A 272 14.10 12.08 -11.61
C LEU A 272 14.88 10.88 -11.04
N PRO A 273 15.17 10.84 -9.72
CA PRO A 273 15.93 9.77 -9.09
C PRO A 273 15.06 8.52 -8.85
N ILE A 274 14.60 7.89 -9.92
CA ILE A 274 13.68 6.75 -9.87
C ILE A 274 14.26 5.49 -10.49
N ARG A 275 13.96 4.32 -9.90
CA ARG A 275 14.32 2.98 -10.37
C ARG A 275 13.05 2.17 -10.57
N LEU A 276 12.70 1.81 -11.81
CA LEU A 276 11.41 1.20 -12.15
C LEU A 276 11.46 -0.27 -12.53
N CYS A 277 12.62 -0.83 -12.87
CA CYS A 277 12.77 -2.26 -13.15
C CYS A 277 13.73 -2.93 -12.18
N ASP A 278 13.60 -4.25 -12.04
CA ASP A 278 14.43 -5.06 -11.14
C ASP A 278 15.94 -4.89 -11.42
N ASP A 279 16.32 -4.94 -12.69
CA ASP A 279 17.71 -4.79 -13.10
C ASP A 279 18.32 -3.49 -12.54
N HIS A 280 17.60 -2.37 -12.67
CA HIS A 280 18.04 -1.07 -12.15
C HIS A 280 18.03 -1.01 -10.61
N VAL A 281 17.02 -1.62 -9.98
CA VAL A 281 16.89 -1.68 -8.51
C VAL A 281 18.04 -2.49 -7.89
N TYR A 282 18.51 -3.55 -8.53
CA TYR A 282 19.65 -4.33 -8.04
C TYR A 282 21.00 -3.68 -8.40
N GLU A 283 21.16 -3.14 -9.61
CA GLU A 283 22.39 -2.48 -10.04
C GLU A 283 22.68 -1.23 -9.21
N GLU A 284 21.68 -0.40 -8.98
CA GLU A 284 21.76 0.81 -8.16
C GLU A 284 20.70 0.79 -7.06
N PRO A 285 20.97 0.14 -5.92
CA PRO A 285 19.98 0.05 -4.83
C PRO A 285 19.45 1.43 -4.41
N PRO A 286 18.10 1.63 -4.47
CA PRO A 286 17.50 2.91 -4.14
C PRO A 286 17.55 3.19 -2.64
N THR A 287 17.56 4.46 -2.24
CA THR A 287 17.51 4.85 -0.82
C THR A 287 16.19 4.45 -0.16
N LEU A 288 15.07 4.57 -0.88
CA LEU A 288 13.76 4.06 -0.48
C LEU A 288 13.29 2.98 -1.45
N LEU A 289 13.19 1.74 -0.97
CA LEU A 289 12.62 0.64 -1.73
C LEU A 289 11.12 0.55 -1.46
N PHE A 290 10.33 0.79 -2.50
CA PHE A 290 8.88 0.79 -2.45
C PHE A 290 8.32 -0.42 -3.18
N GLY A 291 7.65 -1.35 -2.50
CA GLY A 291 7.29 -2.60 -3.14
C GLY A 291 6.04 -3.29 -2.62
N THR A 292 5.66 -4.35 -3.32
CA THR A 292 4.61 -5.27 -2.88
C THR A 292 5.22 -6.45 -2.14
N VAL A 293 4.55 -6.92 -1.09
CA VAL A 293 5.01 -8.05 -0.26
C VAL A 293 5.29 -9.30 -1.13
N ASP A 294 4.44 -9.55 -2.11
CA ASP A 294 4.57 -10.71 -3.02
C ASP A 294 5.89 -10.72 -3.81
N LYS A 295 6.39 -9.54 -4.18
CA LYS A 295 7.62 -9.43 -5.01
C LYS A 295 8.86 -9.92 -4.28
N PHE A 296 8.91 -9.78 -2.96
CA PHE A 296 10.06 -10.23 -2.17
C PHE A 296 10.27 -11.75 -2.23
N ALA A 297 9.25 -12.55 -2.56
CA ALA A 297 9.42 -13.99 -2.79
C ALA A 297 10.42 -14.31 -3.93
N GLN A 298 10.65 -13.37 -4.84
CA GLN A 298 11.60 -13.57 -5.94
C GLN A 298 13.07 -13.46 -5.53
N LEU A 299 13.37 -12.95 -4.33
CA LEU A 299 14.74 -12.83 -3.81
C LEU A 299 15.49 -14.17 -3.83
N ALA A 300 14.83 -15.28 -3.50
CA ALA A 300 15.43 -16.60 -3.53
C ALA A 300 15.99 -17.01 -4.90
N ARG A 301 15.45 -16.44 -5.98
CA ARG A 301 15.83 -16.78 -7.37
C ARG A 301 16.73 -15.76 -8.03
N ARG A 302 16.74 -14.51 -7.58
CA ARG A 302 17.45 -13.38 -8.20
C ARG A 302 18.78 -13.09 -7.49
N VAL A 303 19.69 -14.06 -7.50
CA VAL A 303 21.04 -13.92 -6.97
C VAL A 303 22.04 -14.34 -8.03
N ASN A 304 22.86 -13.39 -8.51
CA ASN A 304 23.99 -13.62 -9.41
C ASN A 304 25.16 -12.74 -8.95
N VAL A 305 26.17 -13.37 -8.40
CA VAL A 305 27.33 -12.67 -7.81
C VAL A 305 28.13 -11.88 -8.85
N ASN A 306 28.10 -12.35 -10.11
CA ASN A 306 28.92 -11.83 -11.20
C ASN A 306 28.20 -10.73 -12.01
N GLU A 307 26.93 -10.47 -11.75
CA GLU A 307 26.10 -9.55 -12.53
C GLU A 307 25.27 -8.67 -11.60
N ALA A 308 25.66 -7.41 -11.44
CA ALA A 308 25.06 -6.48 -10.48
C ALA A 308 23.54 -6.27 -10.68
N CYS A 309 23.09 -6.22 -11.94
CA CYS A 309 21.66 -6.05 -12.27
C CYS A 309 20.81 -7.30 -11.99
N ALA A 310 21.41 -8.43 -11.65
CA ALA A 310 20.73 -9.67 -11.29
C ALA A 310 20.99 -10.12 -9.83
N ASP A 311 21.63 -9.28 -9.00
CA ASP A 311 22.02 -9.63 -7.64
C ASP A 311 21.19 -8.91 -6.57
N SER A 312 20.13 -9.55 -6.12
CA SER A 312 19.23 -9.02 -5.07
C SER A 312 19.90 -8.82 -3.70
N ARG A 313 21.05 -9.44 -3.44
CA ARG A 313 21.80 -9.27 -2.18
C ARG A 313 22.25 -7.82 -1.98
N ARG A 314 22.43 -7.08 -3.07
CA ARG A 314 22.82 -5.67 -3.06
C ARG A 314 21.81 -4.77 -2.36
N LEU A 315 20.52 -5.16 -2.32
CA LEU A 315 19.49 -4.48 -1.55
C LEU A 315 19.75 -4.49 -0.04
N PHE A 316 20.50 -5.48 0.42
CA PHE A 316 20.85 -5.66 1.83
C PHE A 316 22.32 -5.32 2.13
N GLY A 317 22.95 -4.56 1.25
CA GLY A 317 24.31 -4.07 1.41
C GLY A 317 25.42 -4.98 0.89
N ASN A 318 25.13 -6.22 0.52
CA ASN A 318 26.13 -7.15 0.01
C ASN A 318 26.71 -6.67 -1.32
N GLY A 319 28.03 -6.62 -1.43
CA GLY A 319 28.73 -6.17 -2.63
C GLY A 319 28.65 -4.65 -2.92
N THR A 320 28.05 -3.85 -2.03
CA THR A 320 27.93 -2.39 -2.18
C THR A 320 28.72 -1.60 -1.15
N GLY A 321 29.15 -2.23 -0.06
CA GLY A 321 29.78 -1.55 1.09
C GLY A 321 28.80 -0.75 1.95
N CYS A 322 27.50 -0.83 1.66
CA CYS A 322 26.45 -0.13 2.42
C CYS A 322 25.93 -1.00 3.55
N ASN A 323 25.39 -0.36 4.59
CA ASN A 323 24.66 -1.09 5.64
C ASN A 323 23.31 -1.60 5.10
N PRO A 324 22.74 -2.70 5.64
CA PRO A 324 21.41 -3.15 5.31
C PRO A 324 20.32 -2.13 5.71
N PRO A 325 19.07 -2.30 5.26
CA PRO A 325 17.97 -1.40 5.58
C PRO A 325 17.72 -1.23 7.07
N ASP A 326 17.51 0.01 7.51
CA ASP A 326 17.27 0.36 8.93
C ASP A 326 15.78 0.38 9.30
N LEU A 327 14.89 0.56 8.30
CA LEU A 327 13.46 0.76 8.53
C LEU A 327 12.63 -0.10 7.60
N ILE A 328 11.63 -0.76 8.15
CA ILE A 328 10.58 -1.46 7.41
C ILE A 328 9.24 -0.85 7.77
N ILE A 329 8.48 -0.40 6.76
CA ILE A 329 7.12 0.09 6.92
C ILE A 329 6.16 -0.89 6.26
N GLN A 330 5.21 -1.40 7.03
CA GLN A 330 4.12 -2.24 6.57
C GLN A 330 2.80 -1.48 6.69
N ASP A 331 2.31 -0.97 5.57
CA ASP A 331 1.00 -0.32 5.54
C ASP A 331 -0.12 -1.36 5.38
N GLU A 332 -1.33 -1.01 5.88
CA GLU A 332 -2.53 -1.84 5.84
C GLU A 332 -2.29 -3.27 6.39
N LEU A 333 -1.72 -3.34 7.61
CA LEU A 333 -1.35 -4.60 8.27
C LEU A 333 -2.48 -5.64 8.31
N HIS A 334 -3.75 -5.19 8.44
CA HIS A 334 -4.93 -6.06 8.49
C HIS A 334 -5.13 -6.91 7.21
N LEU A 335 -4.47 -6.58 6.10
CA LEU A 335 -4.51 -7.38 4.87
C LEU A 335 -3.59 -8.62 4.93
N LEU A 336 -2.66 -8.66 5.90
CA LEU A 336 -1.82 -9.83 6.18
C LEU A 336 -2.54 -10.78 7.14
N LEU A 337 -3.51 -11.51 6.61
CA LEU A 337 -4.35 -12.44 7.37
C LEU A 337 -4.46 -13.80 6.68
N GLY A 338 -4.84 -14.82 7.44
CA GLY A 338 -5.04 -16.18 6.95
C GLY A 338 -3.82 -16.76 6.25
N PRO A 339 -3.99 -17.45 5.12
CA PRO A 339 -2.89 -18.08 4.41
C PRO A 339 -1.79 -17.11 3.96
N LEU A 340 -2.15 -15.91 3.47
CA LEU A 340 -1.17 -14.88 3.10
C LEU A 340 -0.38 -14.41 4.32
N GLY A 341 -1.05 -14.16 5.45
CA GLY A 341 -0.38 -13.78 6.69
C GLY A 341 0.58 -14.86 7.18
N SER A 342 0.21 -16.14 7.08
CA SER A 342 1.07 -17.26 7.45
C SER A 342 2.31 -17.37 6.54
N ALA A 343 2.14 -17.20 5.24
CA ALA A 343 3.23 -17.17 4.27
C ALA A 343 4.22 -16.03 4.54
N VAL A 344 3.68 -14.82 4.69
CA VAL A 344 4.46 -13.62 4.97
C VAL A 344 5.21 -13.76 6.29
N SER A 345 4.57 -14.27 7.34
CA SER A 345 5.19 -14.45 8.65
C SER A 345 6.45 -15.32 8.62
N LEU A 346 6.41 -16.44 7.91
CA LEU A 346 7.58 -17.31 7.79
C LEU A 346 8.68 -16.63 6.95
N PHE A 347 8.30 -15.90 5.90
CA PHE A 347 9.25 -15.19 5.05
C PHE A 347 9.81 -13.91 5.72
N GLU A 348 9.06 -13.27 6.62
CA GLU A 348 9.56 -12.14 7.42
C GLU A 348 10.78 -12.52 8.28
N ALA A 349 10.88 -13.77 8.68
CA ALA A 349 12.07 -14.29 9.34
C ALA A 349 13.34 -14.14 8.47
N ALA A 350 13.23 -14.31 7.15
CA ALA A 350 14.33 -14.06 6.24
C ALA A 350 14.62 -12.56 6.11
N ILE A 351 13.61 -11.74 5.87
CA ILE A 351 13.78 -10.29 5.69
C ILE A 351 14.39 -9.65 6.95
N ASP A 352 13.93 -10.03 8.13
CA ASP A 352 14.48 -9.53 9.38
C ASP A 352 15.97 -9.86 9.55
N GLN A 353 16.37 -11.10 9.21
CA GLN A 353 17.78 -11.52 9.25
C GLN A 353 18.61 -10.78 8.19
N LEU A 354 18.13 -10.61 6.96
CA LEU A 354 18.82 -9.89 5.90
C LEU A 354 18.99 -8.39 6.20
N CYS A 355 18.06 -7.80 6.92
CA CYS A 355 18.13 -6.41 7.37
C CYS A 355 18.86 -6.24 8.72
N SER A 356 19.30 -7.32 9.34
CA SER A 356 20.02 -7.28 10.62
C SER A 356 21.52 -7.29 10.39
N TYR A 357 22.26 -6.58 11.24
CA TYR A 357 23.72 -6.58 11.21
C TYR A 357 24.30 -6.61 12.61
N LYS A 358 25.52 -7.15 12.72
CA LYS A 358 26.25 -7.22 13.96
C LYS A 358 27.14 -5.98 14.13
N ARG A 359 26.93 -5.22 15.18
CA ARG A 359 27.77 -4.08 15.54
C ARG A 359 29.11 -4.56 16.10
N GLN A 360 30.12 -3.69 16.15
CA GLN A 360 31.47 -4.01 16.64
C GLN A 360 31.51 -4.55 18.08
N ASP A 361 30.56 -4.16 18.92
CA ASP A 361 30.39 -4.65 20.30
C ASP A 361 29.67 -6.00 20.39
N GLY A 362 29.34 -6.63 19.24
CA GLY A 362 28.67 -7.92 19.17
C GLY A 362 27.15 -7.85 19.23
N LEU A 363 26.56 -6.68 19.47
CA LEU A 363 25.10 -6.51 19.51
C LEU A 363 24.51 -6.65 18.09
N VAL A 364 23.46 -7.46 17.99
CA VAL A 364 22.68 -7.58 16.75
C VAL A 364 21.66 -6.44 16.68
N ILE A 365 21.78 -5.63 15.65
CA ILE A 365 20.85 -4.54 15.34
C ILE A 365 19.86 -5.04 14.30
N ARG A 366 18.57 -5.04 14.65
CA ARG A 366 17.45 -5.40 13.77
C ARG A 366 16.86 -4.13 13.16
N PRO A 367 16.19 -4.21 11.99
CA PRO A 367 15.50 -3.05 11.39
C PRO A 367 14.37 -2.58 12.31
N LYS A 368 14.13 -1.28 12.40
CA LYS A 368 12.90 -0.74 12.99
C LYS A 368 11.70 -1.13 12.15
N ILE A 369 10.64 -1.64 12.77
CA ILE A 369 9.38 -1.97 12.08
C ILE A 369 8.29 -1.00 12.54
N ILE A 370 7.63 -0.39 11.56
CA ILE A 370 6.45 0.44 11.76
C ILE A 370 5.31 -0.15 10.93
N SER A 371 4.15 -0.27 11.55
CA SER A 371 2.94 -0.73 10.86
C SER A 371 1.82 0.29 10.95
N SER A 372 0.90 0.25 10.00
CA SER A 372 -0.31 1.06 10.03
C SER A 372 -1.56 0.23 9.74
N THR A 373 -2.67 0.58 10.39
CA THR A 373 -3.97 -0.03 10.10
C THR A 373 -5.10 0.89 10.55
N ALA A 374 -6.29 0.72 9.96
CA ALA A 374 -7.51 1.38 10.39
C ALA A 374 -8.42 0.46 11.22
N THR A 375 -8.18 -0.84 11.20
CA THR A 375 -9.03 -1.84 11.87
C THR A 375 -8.13 -2.83 12.62
N THR A 376 -8.33 -2.96 13.93
CA THR A 376 -7.53 -3.84 14.78
C THR A 376 -8.40 -4.64 15.72
N ARG A 377 -8.20 -5.96 15.74
CA ARG A 377 -8.61 -6.84 16.83
C ARG A 377 -7.60 -7.97 16.93
N ASN A 378 -7.10 -8.23 18.14
CA ASN A 378 -6.06 -9.22 18.40
C ASN A 378 -4.75 -8.99 17.62
N THR A 379 -4.36 -7.72 17.46
CA THR A 379 -3.20 -7.31 16.65
C THR A 379 -1.87 -7.70 17.32
N SER A 380 -1.83 -7.84 18.63
CA SER A 380 -0.64 -8.31 19.37
C SER A 380 -0.22 -9.71 18.91
N PHE A 381 -1.17 -10.64 18.82
CA PHE A 381 -0.91 -11.97 18.29
C PHE A 381 -0.43 -11.93 16.84
N GLN A 382 -1.07 -11.13 15.98
CA GLN A 382 -0.66 -10.97 14.60
C GLN A 382 0.78 -10.46 14.46
N VAL A 383 1.13 -9.41 15.21
CA VAL A 383 2.46 -8.80 15.15
C VAL A 383 3.53 -9.74 15.68
N ARG A 384 3.28 -10.44 16.77
CA ARG A 384 4.18 -11.46 17.29
C ARG A 384 4.38 -12.61 16.31
N ALA A 385 3.30 -13.09 15.70
CA ALA A 385 3.38 -14.13 14.68
C ALA A 385 4.15 -13.68 13.44
N LEU A 386 3.97 -12.44 12.98
CA LEU A 386 4.65 -11.90 11.80
C LEU A 386 6.12 -11.58 12.09
N TYR A 387 6.41 -10.81 13.13
CA TYR A 387 7.68 -10.13 13.30
C TYR A 387 8.51 -10.61 14.48
N ASP A 388 7.99 -11.51 15.30
CA ASP A 388 8.67 -11.98 16.52
C ASP A 388 9.06 -10.79 17.42
N ARG A 389 8.10 -9.88 17.64
CA ARG A 389 8.24 -8.64 18.44
C ARG A 389 6.95 -8.32 19.15
N ASP A 390 7.06 -7.54 20.21
CA ASP A 390 5.90 -6.97 20.89
C ASP A 390 5.35 -5.77 20.11
N ILE A 391 4.21 -5.24 20.52
CA ILE A 391 3.50 -4.17 19.82
C ILE A 391 3.27 -2.96 20.73
N CYS A 392 3.51 -1.77 20.19
CA CYS A 392 3.04 -0.51 20.75
C CYS A 392 1.99 0.09 19.81
N ILE A 393 0.71 0.03 20.19
CA ILE A 393 -0.37 0.64 19.42
C ILE A 393 -0.49 2.11 19.82
N PHE A 394 -0.46 3.02 18.85
CA PHE A 394 -0.63 4.44 19.06
C PHE A 394 -1.72 5.01 18.13
N PRO A 395 -2.58 5.92 18.60
CA PRO A 395 -2.75 6.34 19.99
C PRO A 395 -3.41 5.25 20.86
N LYS A 396 -3.25 5.37 22.18
CA LYS A 396 -3.96 4.52 23.14
C LYS A 396 -5.42 4.93 23.23
N ASN A 397 -6.25 4.01 23.68
CA ASN A 397 -7.64 4.33 24.00
C ASN A 397 -7.69 5.31 25.19
N GLY A 398 -8.53 6.33 25.07
CA GLY A 398 -8.86 7.22 26.18
C GLY A 398 -9.80 6.56 27.21
N THR A 399 -10.28 7.36 28.15
CA THR A 399 -11.33 6.98 29.11
C THR A 399 -12.72 7.10 28.48
N ASP A 400 -12.88 8.03 27.54
CA ASP A 400 -14.11 8.25 26.81
C ASP A 400 -14.07 7.59 25.43
N TYR A 401 -15.19 6.97 25.04
CA TYR A 401 -15.28 6.26 23.77
C TYR A 401 -15.36 7.21 22.56
N ASP A 402 -15.77 8.43 22.74
CA ASP A 402 -16.03 9.43 21.72
C ASP A 402 -15.03 10.60 21.72
N ASP A 403 -14.09 10.61 22.69
CA ASP A 403 -13.01 11.57 22.79
C ASP A 403 -11.74 10.92 23.30
N SER A 404 -10.75 10.75 22.42
CA SER A 404 -9.43 10.17 22.72
C SER A 404 -8.31 11.19 22.59
N PHE A 405 -8.56 12.49 22.78
CA PHE A 405 -7.63 13.60 22.58
C PHE A 405 -7.19 13.79 21.11
N PHE A 406 -6.76 12.74 20.42
CA PHE A 406 -6.31 12.80 19.02
C PHE A 406 -7.45 12.67 18.02
N ALA A 407 -8.54 12.05 18.41
CA ALA A 407 -9.75 11.88 17.61
C ALA A 407 -11.00 11.95 18.49
N PHE A 408 -11.97 12.72 18.05
CA PHE A 408 -13.24 12.88 18.74
C PHE A 408 -14.40 12.91 17.73
N TYR A 409 -15.58 12.49 18.17
CA TYR A 409 -16.79 12.63 17.38
C TYR A 409 -17.19 14.09 17.28
N LYS A 410 -17.45 14.56 16.05
CA LYS A 410 -17.92 15.92 15.84
C LYS A 410 -19.32 16.10 16.47
N ARG A 411 -19.47 17.17 17.25
CA ARG A 411 -20.72 17.56 17.91
C ARG A 411 -21.08 18.98 17.48
N ASP A 412 -22.37 19.21 17.23
CA ASP A 412 -22.91 20.55 17.00
C ASP A 412 -23.88 20.93 18.12
N LYS A 413 -23.84 22.19 18.54
CA LYS A 413 -24.83 22.72 19.50
C LYS A 413 -26.20 22.81 18.83
N GLN A 414 -27.21 22.25 19.44
CA GLN A 414 -28.59 22.41 19.00
C GLN A 414 -29.29 23.49 19.85
N GLY A 415 -29.39 24.69 19.26
CA GLY A 415 -30.11 25.82 19.90
C GLY A 415 -29.34 26.51 21.03
N GLU A 416 -30.03 27.38 21.76
CA GLU A 416 -29.48 28.15 22.92
C GLU A 416 -29.30 27.30 24.20
N ASN A 417 -29.95 26.13 24.27
CA ASN A 417 -29.73 25.18 25.34
C ASN A 417 -28.52 24.28 25.03
N ASP A 418 -27.67 24.01 26.01
CA ASP A 418 -26.43 23.24 25.89
C ASP A 418 -26.61 21.74 25.46
N ASN A 419 -27.62 21.47 24.64
CA ASN A 419 -27.81 20.16 24.03
C ASN A 419 -26.90 19.97 22.82
N TRP A 420 -25.94 19.04 22.95
CA TRP A 420 -25.06 18.62 21.88
C TRP A 420 -25.63 17.43 21.12
N SER A 421 -25.62 17.48 19.80
CA SER A 421 -25.90 16.31 18.94
C SER A 421 -24.68 15.92 18.11
N TYR A 422 -24.53 14.62 17.90
CA TYR A 422 -23.47 14.13 17.02
C TYR A 422 -23.77 14.46 15.57
N VAL A 423 -22.77 14.94 14.84
CA VAL A 423 -22.87 15.19 13.40
C VAL A 423 -22.60 13.89 12.65
N SER A 424 -23.63 13.32 12.04
CA SER A 424 -23.52 12.13 11.22
C SER A 424 -23.27 12.52 9.76
N LYS A 425 -22.11 12.16 9.21
CA LYS A 425 -21.82 12.35 7.79
C LYS A 425 -22.29 11.21 6.90
N ARG A 426 -22.42 9.98 7.42
CA ARG A 426 -22.86 8.80 6.65
C ARG A 426 -24.20 8.30 7.11
N LYS A 427 -25.09 8.10 6.15
CA LYS A 427 -26.36 7.42 6.39
C LYS A 427 -26.26 6.01 5.79
N TYR A 428 -26.40 5.00 6.63
CA TYR A 428 -26.42 3.60 6.24
C TYR A 428 -27.86 3.10 6.08
N ILE A 429 -28.14 2.43 4.96
CA ILE A 429 -29.43 1.83 4.67
C ILE A 429 -29.22 0.37 4.25
N GLY A 430 -29.80 -0.56 5.02
CA GLY A 430 -29.82 -1.99 4.68
C GLY A 430 -31.05 -2.30 3.82
N ILE A 431 -30.85 -3.04 2.73
CA ILE A 431 -31.90 -3.45 1.81
C ILE A 431 -31.77 -4.95 1.57
N MET A 432 -32.85 -5.70 1.85
CA MET A 432 -32.91 -7.12 1.51
C MET A 432 -33.92 -7.33 0.39
N PRO A 433 -33.49 -7.67 -0.82
CA PRO A 433 -34.42 -7.91 -1.94
C PRO A 433 -35.17 -9.23 -1.74
N THR A 434 -36.46 -9.11 -1.57
CA THR A 434 -37.40 -10.25 -1.60
C THR A 434 -38.18 -10.23 -2.90
N GLY A 435 -38.36 -11.36 -3.56
CA GLY A 435 -39.12 -11.46 -4.80
C GLY A 435 -38.42 -10.96 -6.07
N ARG A 436 -37.15 -10.53 -5.99
CA ARG A 436 -36.30 -10.16 -7.15
C ARG A 436 -34.85 -10.54 -6.91
N THR A 437 -34.10 -10.68 -7.99
CA THR A 437 -32.65 -10.94 -7.88
C THR A 437 -31.92 -9.72 -7.30
N GLN A 438 -30.85 -9.98 -6.59
CA GLN A 438 -29.99 -8.92 -6.01
C GLN A 438 -29.48 -7.96 -7.10
N MET A 439 -29.07 -8.49 -8.25
CA MET A 439 -28.58 -7.70 -9.39
C MET A 439 -29.67 -6.78 -9.95
N THR A 440 -30.89 -7.29 -10.16
CA THR A 440 -32.02 -6.46 -10.64
C THR A 440 -32.33 -5.33 -9.62
N THR A 441 -32.26 -5.62 -8.34
CA THR A 441 -32.50 -4.61 -7.28
C THR A 441 -31.40 -3.57 -7.29
N GLN A 442 -30.14 -3.96 -7.42
CA GLN A 442 -29.00 -3.05 -7.55
C GLN A 442 -29.17 -2.09 -8.74
N MET A 443 -29.49 -2.61 -9.91
CA MET A 443 -29.70 -1.80 -11.11
C MET A 443 -30.85 -0.80 -10.95
N ARG A 444 -31.91 -1.20 -10.28
CA ARG A 444 -33.03 -0.31 -9.97
C ARG A 444 -32.69 0.76 -8.97
N LEU A 445 -31.91 0.42 -7.94
CA LEU A 445 -31.38 1.38 -6.98
C LEU A 445 -30.51 2.43 -7.67
N ALA A 446 -29.57 1.99 -8.47
CA ALA A 446 -28.71 2.90 -9.25
C ALA A 446 -29.54 3.81 -10.16
N ALA A 447 -30.55 3.26 -10.85
CA ALA A 447 -31.45 4.03 -11.71
C ALA A 447 -32.29 5.04 -10.94
N ILE A 448 -32.76 4.70 -9.74
CA ILE A 448 -33.49 5.64 -8.86
C ILE A 448 -32.58 6.81 -8.47
N LEU A 449 -31.37 6.54 -7.99
CA LEU A 449 -30.42 7.57 -7.62
C LEU A 449 -30.09 8.50 -8.79
N PHE A 450 -29.85 7.89 -9.97
CA PHE A 450 -29.57 8.63 -11.18
C PHE A 450 -30.73 9.53 -11.62
N VAL A 451 -31.95 9.02 -11.67
CA VAL A 451 -33.13 9.80 -12.05
C VAL A 451 -33.38 10.94 -11.08
N HIS A 452 -33.25 10.70 -9.76
CA HIS A 452 -33.43 11.75 -8.76
C HIS A 452 -32.35 12.84 -8.85
N ARG A 453 -31.12 12.48 -9.14
CA ARG A 453 -30.05 13.45 -9.43
C ARG A 453 -30.43 14.33 -10.64
N ALA A 454 -30.80 13.72 -11.75
CA ALA A 454 -31.20 14.45 -12.96
C ALA A 454 -32.43 15.36 -12.73
N LEU A 455 -33.37 14.92 -11.92
CA LEU A 455 -34.52 15.77 -11.51
C LEU A 455 -34.08 16.96 -10.67
N TYR A 456 -33.12 16.74 -9.74
CA TYR A 456 -32.61 17.81 -8.88
C TYR A 456 -31.88 18.88 -9.72
N GLU A 457 -31.07 18.46 -10.69
CA GLU A 457 -30.39 19.34 -11.64
C GLU A 457 -31.43 20.18 -12.43
N ARG A 458 -32.50 19.56 -12.93
CA ARG A 458 -33.56 20.24 -13.71
C ARG A 458 -34.37 21.24 -12.88
N LYS A 459 -34.72 20.89 -11.64
CA LYS A 459 -35.42 21.81 -10.74
C LYS A 459 -34.63 23.07 -10.44
N ASN A 460 -33.30 22.97 -10.45
CA ASN A 460 -32.39 24.07 -10.15
C ASN A 460 -31.68 24.61 -11.40
N LYS A 461 -32.32 24.52 -12.57
CA LYS A 461 -31.78 24.99 -13.85
C LYS A 461 -31.29 26.45 -13.79
N ALA A 462 -32.00 27.31 -13.09
CA ALA A 462 -31.62 28.69 -12.89
C ALA A 462 -30.25 28.85 -12.20
N LEU A 463 -29.94 28.00 -11.21
CA LEU A 463 -28.63 28.00 -10.54
C LEU A 463 -27.50 27.50 -11.47
N LEU A 464 -27.81 26.59 -12.38
CA LEU A 464 -26.90 26.14 -13.42
C LEU A 464 -26.60 27.24 -14.42
N GLU A 465 -27.61 27.98 -14.86
CA GLU A 465 -27.48 29.08 -15.82
C GLU A 465 -26.59 30.23 -15.30
N ILE A 466 -26.64 30.52 -13.99
CA ILE A 466 -25.81 31.55 -13.35
C ILE A 466 -24.46 30.98 -12.88
N ASN A 467 -24.15 29.71 -13.15
CA ASN A 467 -22.93 29.05 -12.70
C ASN A 467 -22.70 29.15 -11.17
N ASP A 468 -23.72 28.91 -10.37
CA ASP A 468 -23.60 28.93 -8.91
C ASP A 468 -22.61 27.86 -8.44
N LYS A 469 -21.48 28.32 -7.87
CA LYS A 469 -20.37 27.44 -7.48
C LYS A 469 -20.75 26.43 -6.39
N SER A 470 -21.62 26.82 -5.46
CA SER A 470 -21.99 25.95 -4.35
C SER A 470 -22.91 24.83 -4.82
N PHE A 471 -23.82 25.13 -5.74
CA PHE A 471 -24.68 24.14 -6.38
C PHE A 471 -23.87 23.16 -7.25
N ILE A 472 -22.96 23.66 -8.07
CA ILE A 472 -22.09 22.84 -8.93
C ILE A 472 -21.23 21.88 -8.10
N GLU A 473 -20.64 22.38 -7.01
CA GLU A 473 -19.87 21.57 -6.10
C GLU A 473 -20.73 20.49 -5.41
N ALA A 474 -21.92 20.84 -4.93
CA ALA A 474 -22.86 19.89 -4.34
C ALA A 474 -23.28 18.81 -5.34
N ALA A 475 -23.56 19.20 -6.59
CA ALA A 475 -23.93 18.25 -7.65
C ALA A 475 -22.78 17.30 -7.97
N ASP A 476 -21.53 17.76 -8.04
CA ASP A 476 -20.35 16.92 -8.27
C ASP A 476 -20.16 15.85 -7.18
N TYR A 477 -20.42 16.16 -5.91
CA TYR A 477 -20.33 15.20 -4.80
C TYR A 477 -21.30 14.01 -4.92
N TYR A 478 -22.46 14.19 -5.55
CA TYR A 478 -23.48 13.13 -5.74
C TYR A 478 -23.53 12.62 -7.18
N TYR A 479 -22.63 13.06 -8.04
CA TYR A 479 -22.65 12.70 -9.46
C TYR A 479 -22.36 11.22 -9.68
N SER A 480 -21.29 10.71 -9.11
CA SER A 480 -20.84 9.33 -9.32
C SER A 480 -21.49 8.36 -8.32
N ILE A 481 -22.04 7.27 -8.84
CA ILE A 481 -22.58 6.16 -8.04
C ILE A 481 -21.59 5.01 -8.09
N ILE A 482 -21.08 4.60 -6.92
CA ILE A 482 -20.16 3.47 -6.81
C ILE A 482 -20.94 2.20 -6.51
N SER A 483 -20.65 1.11 -7.20
CA SER A 483 -21.10 -0.23 -6.85
C SER A 483 -19.92 -1.12 -6.48
N TYR A 484 -19.91 -1.56 -5.25
CA TYR A 484 -18.89 -2.43 -4.69
C TYR A 484 -19.32 -3.91 -4.77
N PHE A 485 -18.41 -4.77 -5.24
CA PHE A 485 -18.62 -6.20 -5.41
C PHE A 485 -17.56 -7.03 -4.70
N ASN A 486 -17.96 -8.19 -4.19
CA ASN A 486 -17.08 -9.12 -3.52
C ASN A 486 -16.28 -10.03 -4.48
N SER A 487 -16.65 -10.08 -5.76
CA SER A 487 -15.99 -10.92 -6.76
C SER A 487 -16.01 -10.32 -8.16
N LEU A 488 -14.98 -10.65 -8.95
CA LEU A 488 -14.91 -10.27 -10.37
C LEU A 488 -16.02 -10.89 -11.21
N LYS A 489 -16.54 -12.07 -10.82
CA LYS A 489 -17.65 -12.74 -11.47
C LYS A 489 -18.95 -11.93 -11.36
N GLU A 490 -19.20 -11.32 -10.19
CA GLU A 490 -20.36 -10.45 -9.97
C GLU A 490 -20.24 -9.16 -10.78
N VAL A 491 -19.02 -8.57 -10.86
CA VAL A 491 -18.74 -7.41 -11.72
C VAL A 491 -19.08 -7.75 -13.19
N GLY A 492 -18.55 -8.84 -13.73
CA GLY A 492 -18.76 -9.24 -15.12
C GLY A 492 -20.23 -9.48 -15.47
N LYS A 493 -21.00 -10.11 -14.57
CA LYS A 493 -22.45 -10.29 -14.75
C LYS A 493 -23.19 -8.95 -14.76
N THR A 494 -22.84 -8.05 -13.86
CA THR A 494 -23.45 -6.73 -13.76
C THR A 494 -23.10 -5.88 -14.97
N ASP A 495 -21.84 -5.92 -15.40
CA ASP A 495 -21.34 -5.22 -16.57
C ASP A 495 -22.07 -5.61 -17.87
N ALA A 496 -22.24 -6.90 -18.09
CA ALA A 496 -22.93 -7.43 -19.27
C ALA A 496 -24.41 -7.02 -19.36
N GLN A 497 -25.09 -6.89 -18.21
CA GLN A 497 -26.51 -6.55 -18.17
C GLN A 497 -26.80 -5.08 -17.90
N PHE A 498 -25.77 -4.28 -17.65
CA PHE A 498 -25.92 -2.87 -17.25
C PHE A 498 -26.77 -2.08 -18.25
N TYR A 499 -26.40 -2.07 -19.50
CA TYR A 499 -27.12 -1.29 -20.50
C TYR A 499 -28.56 -1.76 -20.70
N LEU A 500 -28.81 -3.07 -20.66
CA LEU A 500 -30.15 -3.63 -20.85
C LEU A 500 -31.10 -3.29 -19.71
N GLU A 501 -30.70 -3.60 -18.47
CA GLU A 501 -31.57 -3.46 -17.30
C GLU A 501 -31.57 -2.01 -16.76
N PHE A 502 -30.44 -1.38 -16.65
CA PHE A 502 -30.32 -0.02 -16.11
C PHE A 502 -31.01 0.99 -17.04
N THR A 503 -30.67 1.01 -18.32
CA THR A 503 -31.24 1.95 -19.29
C THR A 503 -32.75 1.77 -19.42
N LYS A 504 -33.21 0.53 -19.54
CA LYS A 504 -34.64 0.21 -19.64
C LYS A 504 -35.42 0.70 -18.41
N TYR A 505 -34.88 0.49 -17.23
CA TYR A 505 -35.54 0.88 -16.00
C TYR A 505 -35.47 2.40 -15.76
N THR A 506 -34.35 3.03 -16.08
CA THR A 506 -34.19 4.50 -16.05
C THR A 506 -35.21 5.20 -16.93
N ARG A 507 -35.36 4.73 -18.17
CA ARG A 507 -36.39 5.26 -19.12
C ARG A 507 -37.80 5.15 -18.53
N ARG A 508 -38.16 4.01 -17.94
CA ARG A 508 -39.45 3.81 -17.30
C ARG A 508 -39.66 4.75 -16.10
N LEU A 509 -38.62 4.97 -15.29
CA LEU A 509 -38.68 5.89 -14.16
C LEU A 509 -38.85 7.33 -14.60
N PHE A 510 -38.10 7.79 -15.60
CA PHE A 510 -38.26 9.13 -16.16
C PHE A 510 -39.70 9.35 -16.65
N LYS A 511 -40.25 8.42 -17.43
CA LYS A 511 -41.63 8.48 -17.91
C LYS A 511 -42.66 8.53 -16.78
N ARG A 512 -42.42 7.79 -15.68
CA ARG A 512 -43.34 7.71 -14.54
C ARG A 512 -43.26 8.93 -13.65
N VAL A 513 -42.06 9.44 -13.38
CA VAL A 513 -41.83 10.48 -12.37
C VAL A 513 -42.00 11.88 -12.96
N LEU A 514 -41.52 12.10 -14.18
CA LEU A 514 -41.59 13.40 -14.84
C LEU A 514 -42.94 13.68 -15.48
N ARG A 515 -43.80 12.65 -15.61
CA ARG A 515 -45.12 12.78 -16.30
C ARG A 515 -44.97 13.61 -17.59
N PHE A 516 -44.04 13.22 -18.46
CA PHE A 516 -43.72 13.97 -19.67
C PHE A 516 -44.95 14.35 -20.46
N THR A 517 -45.20 15.62 -20.53
CA THR A 517 -46.16 16.26 -21.42
C THR A 517 -45.50 16.74 -22.71
N ASP A 518 -44.18 16.93 -22.67
CA ASP A 518 -43.35 17.39 -23.78
C ASP A 518 -42.55 16.21 -24.39
N MET A 519 -42.71 16.01 -25.72
CA MET A 519 -42.03 14.98 -26.49
C MET A 519 -40.51 15.23 -26.56
N LEU A 520 -40.07 16.48 -26.58
CA LEU A 520 -38.64 16.88 -26.60
C LEU A 520 -37.94 16.51 -25.31
N GLU A 521 -38.53 16.85 -24.16
CA GLU A 521 -37.98 16.44 -22.86
C GLU A 521 -37.90 14.92 -22.71
N CYS A 522 -38.87 14.21 -23.21
CA CYS A 522 -38.88 12.75 -23.26
C CYS A 522 -37.72 12.20 -24.11
N PHE A 523 -37.47 12.81 -25.29
CA PHE A 523 -36.38 12.43 -26.18
C PHE A 523 -35.01 12.61 -25.51
N TYR A 524 -34.73 13.72 -24.85
CA TYR A 524 -33.50 13.98 -24.16
C TYR A 524 -33.29 13.01 -22.99
N ALA A 525 -34.30 12.74 -22.21
CA ALA A 525 -34.22 11.75 -21.12
C ALA A 525 -34.00 10.32 -21.64
N TYR A 526 -34.50 10.01 -22.81
CA TYR A 526 -34.34 8.70 -23.48
C TYR A 526 -32.96 8.49 -24.08
N ASN A 527 -32.31 9.55 -24.54
CA ASN A 527 -31.03 9.50 -25.24
C ASN A 527 -29.86 9.89 -24.31
N GLU A 528 -30.13 10.03 -23.01
CA GLU A 528 -29.05 10.31 -22.04
C GLU A 528 -28.03 9.18 -22.04
N ILE A 529 -26.77 9.55 -22.32
CA ILE A 529 -25.65 8.62 -22.40
C ILE A 529 -24.98 8.53 -21.02
N PHE A 530 -24.75 7.30 -20.58
CA PHE A 530 -24.10 7.02 -19.28
C PHE A 530 -22.63 6.72 -19.46
N SER A 531 -21.79 7.37 -18.68
CA SER A 531 -20.37 7.05 -18.58
C SER A 531 -20.14 6.01 -17.48
N LYS A 532 -19.66 4.84 -17.86
CA LYS A 532 -19.34 3.74 -16.95
C LYS A 532 -17.83 3.55 -16.87
N THR A 533 -17.33 3.33 -15.67
CA THR A 533 -15.92 3.06 -15.40
C THR A 533 -15.77 1.83 -14.52
N GLU A 534 -14.73 1.05 -14.74
CA GLU A 534 -14.39 -0.10 -13.91
C GLU A 534 -13.12 0.18 -13.10
N LEU A 535 -13.13 -0.17 -11.80
CA LEU A 535 -11.99 -0.12 -10.88
C LEU A 535 -11.85 -1.49 -10.21
N THR A 536 -11.28 -2.45 -10.95
CA THR A 536 -11.12 -3.84 -10.49
C THR A 536 -9.76 -4.41 -10.86
N GLY A 537 -9.40 -5.54 -10.24
CA GLY A 537 -8.15 -6.24 -10.54
C GLY A 537 -8.05 -6.85 -11.95
N ARG A 538 -9.07 -6.73 -12.80
CA ARG A 538 -9.02 -7.13 -14.21
C ARG A 538 -8.25 -6.15 -15.08
N LEU A 539 -8.21 -4.88 -14.67
CA LEU A 539 -7.51 -3.86 -15.42
C LEU A 539 -6.00 -4.09 -15.41
N SER A 540 -5.35 -3.82 -16.53
CA SER A 540 -3.90 -3.71 -16.56
C SER A 540 -3.43 -2.59 -15.64
N GLY A 541 -2.17 -2.63 -15.20
CA GLY A 541 -1.64 -1.60 -14.30
C GLY A 541 -1.80 -0.18 -14.86
N GLY A 542 -1.56 0.02 -16.16
CA GLY A 542 -1.69 1.31 -16.84
C GLY A 542 -3.14 1.77 -16.98
N ASP A 543 -4.04 0.87 -17.38
CA ASP A 543 -5.46 1.20 -17.52
C ASP A 543 -6.10 1.56 -16.19
N ALA A 544 -5.73 0.86 -15.12
CA ALA A 544 -6.20 1.15 -13.78
C ALA A 544 -5.78 2.55 -13.31
N VAL A 545 -4.54 2.96 -13.59
CA VAL A 545 -4.05 4.32 -13.29
C VAL A 545 -4.79 5.36 -14.11
N LYS A 546 -5.02 5.12 -15.40
CA LYS A 546 -5.74 5.99 -16.32
C LYS A 546 -7.19 6.22 -15.84
N GLU A 547 -7.92 5.13 -15.56
CA GLU A 547 -9.30 5.23 -15.07
C GLU A 547 -9.37 5.89 -13.69
N LEU A 548 -8.40 5.61 -12.81
CA LEU A 548 -8.31 6.25 -11.52
C LEU A 548 -8.04 7.76 -11.63
N THR A 549 -7.10 8.16 -12.49
CA THR A 549 -6.80 9.58 -12.75
C THR A 549 -8.03 10.28 -13.32
N LYS A 550 -8.72 9.65 -14.28
CA LYS A 550 -9.98 10.16 -14.83
C LYS A 550 -11.00 10.44 -13.73
N VAL A 551 -11.24 9.47 -12.86
CA VAL A 551 -12.19 9.58 -11.75
C VAL A 551 -11.80 10.66 -10.75
N GLN A 552 -10.51 10.90 -10.53
CA GLN A 552 -10.02 11.94 -9.61
C GLN A 552 -10.06 13.35 -10.19
N THR A 553 -9.71 13.49 -11.46
CA THR A 553 -9.46 14.82 -12.07
C THR A 553 -10.66 15.40 -12.80
N ILE A 554 -11.51 14.55 -13.40
CA ILE A 554 -12.67 15.01 -14.16
C ILE A 554 -13.83 15.24 -13.20
N LYS A 555 -14.12 16.52 -12.97
CA LYS A 555 -15.26 16.99 -12.16
C LYS A 555 -16.47 17.19 -13.07
N TRP A 556 -17.65 17.14 -12.45
CA TRP A 556 -18.88 17.53 -13.13
C TRP A 556 -18.85 19.02 -13.51
N ASP A 557 -19.20 19.32 -14.76
CA ASP A 557 -19.23 20.66 -15.32
C ASP A 557 -20.51 20.80 -16.15
N PRO A 558 -21.46 21.63 -15.74
CA PRO A 558 -22.72 21.80 -16.45
C PRO A 558 -22.52 22.30 -17.89
N ASN A 559 -21.48 23.12 -18.13
CA ASN A 559 -21.20 23.65 -19.46
C ASN A 559 -20.77 22.59 -20.48
N LYS A 560 -20.21 21.48 -20.02
CA LYS A 560 -19.83 20.36 -20.87
C LYS A 560 -21.02 19.46 -21.21
N ARG A 561 -22.09 19.49 -20.42
CA ARG A 561 -23.30 18.66 -20.60
C ARG A 561 -24.45 19.41 -21.27
N LEU A 562 -24.61 20.70 -20.99
CA LEU A 562 -25.66 21.55 -21.57
C LEU A 562 -25.71 21.58 -23.11
N PRO A 563 -24.61 21.51 -23.87
CA PRO A 563 -24.64 21.44 -25.33
C PRO A 563 -25.43 20.25 -25.87
N TYR A 564 -25.57 19.16 -25.10
CA TYR A 564 -26.39 18.01 -25.50
C TYR A 564 -27.89 18.24 -25.35
N LEU A 565 -28.30 19.31 -24.68
CA LEU A 565 -29.68 19.70 -24.47
C LEU A 565 -30.16 20.74 -25.52
N LYS A 566 -29.27 21.19 -26.42
CA LYS A 566 -29.61 22.12 -27.49
C LYS A 566 -29.97 21.39 -28.78
N GLU A 567 -31.04 21.83 -29.45
CA GLU A 567 -31.53 21.29 -30.69
C GLU A 567 -30.46 21.23 -31.79
N GLY A 568 -30.39 20.13 -32.47
CA GLY A 568 -29.77 19.99 -33.80
C GLY A 568 -28.30 19.66 -33.89
N GLU A 569 -27.56 19.55 -32.78
CA GLU A 569 -26.16 19.13 -32.81
C GLU A 569 -26.02 17.65 -32.42
N THR A 570 -25.75 16.80 -33.41
CA THR A 570 -25.20 15.46 -33.18
C THR A 570 -23.74 15.54 -32.73
N ASN A 571 -23.51 16.07 -31.57
CA ASN A 571 -22.15 16.09 -30.99
C ASN A 571 -21.79 14.69 -30.54
N ILE A 572 -20.69 14.18 -31.08
CA ILE A 572 -20.09 12.91 -30.66
C ILE A 572 -19.76 13.01 -29.20
N TYR A 573 -20.43 12.19 -28.39
CA TYR A 573 -20.21 12.08 -26.97
C TYR A 573 -18.75 11.64 -26.67
N ASN A 574 -17.96 12.53 -26.13
CA ASN A 574 -16.61 12.21 -25.72
C ASN A 574 -16.59 11.84 -24.23
N SER A 575 -16.67 10.53 -23.94
CA SER A 575 -16.61 10.00 -22.57
C SER A 575 -15.33 10.39 -21.81
N ALA A 576 -14.29 10.82 -22.52
CA ALA A 576 -13.01 11.22 -21.90
C ALA A 576 -13.09 12.56 -21.14
N ILE A 577 -14.08 13.41 -21.45
CA ILE A 577 -14.23 14.72 -20.80
C ILE A 577 -15.34 14.79 -19.75
N LEU A 578 -16.12 13.71 -19.60
CA LEU A 578 -17.22 13.63 -18.64
C LEU A 578 -16.84 12.74 -17.44
N PRO A 579 -17.27 13.10 -16.23
CA PRO A 579 -17.08 12.24 -15.06
C PRO A 579 -17.87 10.93 -15.22
N ALA A 580 -17.42 9.88 -14.55
CA ALA A 580 -18.12 8.61 -14.54
C ALA A 580 -19.45 8.71 -13.76
N ASP A 581 -20.57 8.36 -14.40
CA ASP A 581 -21.87 8.25 -13.73
C ASP A 581 -21.93 7.03 -12.81
N TYR A 582 -21.35 5.92 -13.28
CA TYR A 582 -21.41 4.63 -12.58
C TYR A 582 -20.04 3.97 -12.54
N ILE A 583 -19.62 3.58 -11.33
CA ILE A 583 -18.30 2.99 -11.08
C ILE A 583 -18.50 1.57 -10.56
N LEU A 584 -18.03 0.59 -11.33
CA LEU A 584 -17.96 -0.81 -10.90
C LEU A 584 -16.64 -1.04 -10.16
N ALA A 585 -16.69 -1.46 -8.90
CA ALA A 585 -15.49 -1.58 -8.09
C ALA A 585 -15.46 -2.86 -7.25
N THR A 586 -14.24 -3.35 -6.99
CA THR A 586 -13.98 -4.42 -6.01
C THR A 586 -13.11 -3.87 -4.87
N ASN A 587 -12.39 -4.72 -4.17
CA ASN A 587 -11.48 -4.35 -3.09
C ASN A 587 -10.45 -3.27 -3.46
N MET A 588 -10.25 -2.97 -4.74
CA MET A 588 -9.43 -1.85 -5.18
C MET A 588 -9.90 -0.50 -4.65
N ILE A 589 -11.21 -0.31 -4.51
CA ILE A 589 -11.73 0.95 -3.95
C ILE A 589 -11.60 1.00 -2.43
N SER A 590 -11.68 -0.14 -1.75
CA SER A 590 -11.59 -0.22 -0.28
C SER A 590 -10.19 0.15 0.22
N VAL A 591 -9.16 0.00 -0.60
CA VAL A 591 -7.77 0.22 -0.20
C VAL A 591 -7.14 1.31 -1.05
N GLY A 592 -6.77 2.44 -0.43
CA GLY A 592 -5.87 3.47 -0.98
C GLY A 592 -6.46 4.53 -1.92
N LEU A 593 -7.71 4.45 -2.30
CA LEU A 593 -8.33 5.48 -3.13
C LEU A 593 -8.66 6.73 -2.30
N ASP A 594 -8.08 7.86 -2.65
CA ASP A 594 -8.36 9.14 -2.00
C ASP A 594 -9.09 10.10 -2.95
N VAL A 595 -10.41 9.93 -3.02
CA VAL A 595 -11.30 10.79 -3.79
C VAL A 595 -12.38 11.34 -2.86
N SER A 596 -12.27 12.62 -2.51
CA SER A 596 -13.16 13.26 -1.52
C SER A 596 -14.59 13.47 -2.02
N ARG A 597 -14.78 13.57 -3.34
CA ARG A 597 -16.08 13.87 -3.96
C ARG A 597 -17.06 12.69 -4.09
N PHE A 598 -16.73 11.53 -3.55
CA PHE A 598 -17.66 10.40 -3.57
C PHE A 598 -18.58 10.40 -2.36
N ASN A 599 -19.89 10.46 -2.62
CA ASN A 599 -20.89 10.48 -1.55
C ASN A 599 -21.95 9.38 -1.64
N THR A 600 -21.94 8.55 -2.69
CA THR A 600 -22.93 7.47 -2.85
C THR A 600 -22.25 6.14 -3.18
N ILE A 601 -22.51 5.11 -2.38
CA ILE A 601 -22.02 3.75 -2.62
C ILE A 601 -23.14 2.71 -2.41
N ILE A 602 -23.21 1.71 -3.30
CA ILE A 602 -24.02 0.51 -3.20
C ILE A 602 -23.10 -0.67 -2.94
N ILE A 603 -23.20 -1.31 -1.80
CA ILE A 603 -22.40 -2.49 -1.42
C ILE A 603 -23.24 -3.74 -1.69
N ASN A 604 -22.78 -4.60 -2.62
CA ASN A 604 -23.49 -5.81 -3.01
C ASN A 604 -23.09 -7.01 -2.15
N SER A 605 -23.92 -7.38 -1.21
CA SER A 605 -23.68 -8.31 -0.10
C SER A 605 -22.60 -7.85 0.87
N MET A 606 -22.65 -8.34 2.08
CA MET A 606 -21.61 -8.10 3.06
C MET A 606 -20.27 -8.67 2.58
N PRO A 607 -19.18 -7.89 2.60
CA PRO A 607 -17.84 -8.39 2.37
C PRO A 607 -17.47 -9.54 3.32
N ARG A 608 -16.44 -10.32 2.96
CA ARG A 608 -16.00 -11.45 3.79
C ARG A 608 -15.61 -11.03 5.20
N ASN A 609 -14.98 -9.87 5.32
CA ASN A 609 -14.50 -9.30 6.58
C ASN A 609 -15.20 -7.97 6.86
N ILE A 610 -15.50 -7.72 8.12
CA ILE A 610 -16.07 -6.44 8.58
C ILE A 610 -15.09 -5.29 8.34
N ALA A 611 -13.78 -5.55 8.48
CA ALA A 611 -12.74 -4.58 8.14
C ALA A 611 -12.87 -4.05 6.69
N GLU A 612 -13.13 -4.93 5.74
CA GLU A 612 -13.35 -4.58 4.33
C GLU A 612 -14.63 -3.75 4.14
N TYR A 613 -15.71 -4.10 4.86
CA TYR A 613 -16.95 -3.32 4.86
C TYR A 613 -16.74 -1.89 5.39
N ILE A 614 -16.01 -1.74 6.50
CA ILE A 614 -15.65 -0.44 7.07
C ILE A 614 -14.85 0.39 6.07
N GLN A 615 -13.87 -0.23 5.42
CA GLN A 615 -13.00 0.44 4.46
C GLN A 615 -13.73 0.86 3.19
N ALA A 616 -14.58 0.00 2.62
CA ALA A 616 -15.36 0.31 1.44
C ALA A 616 -16.37 1.43 1.74
N SER A 617 -17.12 1.35 2.83
CA SER A 617 -18.09 2.37 3.23
C SER A 617 -17.43 3.70 3.62
N SER A 618 -16.20 3.68 4.13
CA SER A 618 -15.44 4.89 4.51
C SER A 618 -14.91 5.69 3.31
N ARG A 619 -15.02 5.18 2.10
CA ARG A 619 -14.61 5.89 0.88
C ARG A 619 -15.58 7.00 0.46
N VAL A 620 -16.80 6.95 0.95
CA VAL A 620 -17.79 8.00 0.73
C VAL A 620 -17.98 8.89 1.96
N ALA A 621 -18.55 10.05 1.76
CA ALA A 621 -18.82 11.04 2.81
C ALA A 621 -17.56 11.50 3.57
N ARG A 622 -16.51 11.83 2.83
CA ARG A 622 -15.28 12.36 3.43
C ARG A 622 -15.39 13.85 3.76
N ASP A 623 -15.88 14.63 2.82
CA ASP A 623 -16.03 16.08 2.99
C ASP A 623 -17.47 16.49 3.26
N LYS A 624 -18.41 15.93 2.51
CA LYS A 624 -19.86 16.20 2.63
C LYS A 624 -20.62 14.94 3.07
N GLU A 625 -21.88 15.08 3.42
CA GLU A 625 -22.75 13.96 3.78
C GLU A 625 -22.89 12.94 2.65
N GLY A 626 -23.02 11.67 2.99
CA GLY A 626 -23.08 10.60 2.00
C GLY A 626 -23.96 9.42 2.38
N LEU A 627 -24.26 8.62 1.37
CA LEU A 627 -25.21 7.50 1.45
C LEU A 627 -24.50 6.17 1.17
N VAL A 628 -24.66 5.24 2.11
CA VAL A 628 -24.19 3.85 2.00
C VAL A 628 -25.41 2.92 1.94
N LEU A 629 -25.61 2.29 0.78
CA LEU A 629 -26.71 1.35 0.54
C LEU A 629 -26.14 -0.07 0.54
N THR A 630 -26.49 -0.89 1.52
CA THR A 630 -26.03 -2.29 1.60
C THR A 630 -27.15 -3.22 1.15
N LEU A 631 -26.91 -3.92 0.05
CA LEU A 631 -27.82 -4.93 -0.48
C LEU A 631 -27.48 -6.29 0.10
N HIS A 632 -28.29 -6.75 1.05
CA HIS A 632 -28.12 -8.06 1.68
C HIS A 632 -28.70 -9.18 0.80
N ASN A 633 -27.97 -10.29 0.71
CA ASN A 633 -28.43 -11.45 -0.03
C ASN A 633 -29.33 -12.34 0.83
N PRO A 634 -30.63 -12.53 0.49
CA PRO A 634 -31.55 -13.32 1.30
C PRO A 634 -31.21 -14.83 1.35
N PHE A 635 -30.32 -15.31 0.50
CA PHE A 635 -29.89 -16.72 0.45
C PHE A 635 -28.54 -16.97 1.16
N ARG A 636 -27.94 -15.93 1.76
CA ARG A 636 -26.72 -16.06 2.56
C ARG A 636 -27.03 -15.82 4.02
N SER A 637 -26.86 -16.82 4.87
CA SER A 637 -27.13 -16.75 6.31
C SER A 637 -26.42 -15.57 6.99
N ARG A 638 -25.19 -15.28 6.56
CA ARG A 638 -24.42 -14.13 7.06
C ARG A 638 -25.08 -12.79 6.72
N ASP A 639 -25.52 -12.60 5.48
CA ASP A 639 -26.21 -11.37 5.05
C ASP A 639 -27.53 -11.20 5.79
N MET A 640 -28.29 -12.29 5.99
CA MET A 640 -29.54 -12.28 6.78
C MET A 640 -29.27 -11.84 8.23
N SER A 641 -28.29 -12.43 8.89
CA SER A 641 -27.93 -12.08 10.28
C SER A 641 -27.55 -10.60 10.44
N HIS A 642 -26.78 -10.05 9.48
CA HIS A 642 -26.42 -8.63 9.50
C HIS A 642 -27.62 -7.71 9.21
N PHE A 643 -28.56 -8.15 8.37
CA PHE A 643 -29.77 -7.39 8.08
C PHE A 643 -30.73 -7.35 9.29
N GLU A 644 -30.96 -8.49 9.92
CA GLU A 644 -31.80 -8.59 11.09
C GLU A 644 -31.34 -7.73 12.27
N ARG A 645 -30.00 -7.63 12.44
CA ARG A 645 -29.37 -6.82 13.49
C ARG A 645 -28.71 -5.54 12.95
N PHE A 646 -29.25 -4.98 11.88
CA PHE A 646 -28.62 -3.90 11.13
C PHE A 646 -28.26 -2.68 12.00
N ARG A 647 -29.16 -2.24 12.89
CA ARG A 647 -28.91 -1.10 13.76
C ARG A 647 -27.82 -1.40 14.79
N GLU A 648 -27.97 -2.48 15.54
CA GLU A 648 -27.00 -2.90 16.55
C GLU A 648 -25.60 -3.07 15.96
N PHE A 649 -25.54 -3.69 14.78
CA PHE A 649 -24.29 -3.89 14.07
C PHE A 649 -23.61 -2.56 13.72
N HIS A 650 -24.34 -1.56 13.20
CA HIS A 650 -23.76 -0.27 12.83
C HIS A 650 -23.43 0.63 14.03
N GLU A 651 -24.14 0.50 15.14
CA GLU A 651 -23.81 1.19 16.38
C GLU A 651 -22.46 0.76 16.97
N LYS A 652 -22.06 -0.50 16.75
CA LYS A 652 -20.84 -1.11 17.29
C LYS A 652 -19.94 -1.68 16.19
N LEU A 653 -19.87 -1.05 15.03
CA LEU A 653 -19.25 -1.58 13.82
C LEU A 653 -17.81 -2.09 14.04
N TYR A 654 -16.97 -1.33 14.73
CA TYR A 654 -15.58 -1.71 15.03
C TYR A 654 -15.46 -2.87 16.03
N TYR A 655 -16.48 -3.08 16.88
CA TYR A 655 -16.51 -4.20 17.83
C TYR A 655 -16.63 -5.56 17.11
N TYR A 656 -17.31 -5.59 15.98
CA TYR A 656 -17.54 -6.81 15.20
C TYR A 656 -16.42 -7.14 14.22
N VAL A 657 -15.34 -6.37 14.18
CA VAL A 657 -14.16 -6.72 13.38
C VAL A 657 -13.64 -8.07 13.85
N GLU A 658 -13.48 -8.99 12.90
CA GLU A 658 -13.03 -10.36 13.16
C GLU A 658 -11.58 -10.37 13.67
N PRO A 659 -11.26 -11.24 14.65
CA PRO A 659 -9.87 -11.44 15.05
C PRO A 659 -9.06 -12.07 13.91
N ILE A 660 -7.86 -11.55 13.71
CA ILE A 660 -6.96 -12.05 12.67
C ILE A 660 -6.33 -13.35 13.14
N SER A 661 -6.41 -14.40 12.30
CA SER A 661 -5.75 -15.67 12.54
C SER A 661 -4.60 -15.85 11.56
N ILE A 662 -3.41 -16.13 12.09
CA ILE A 662 -2.19 -16.43 11.37
C ILE A 662 -1.57 -17.68 12.01
N THR A 663 -1.21 -18.67 11.21
CA THR A 663 -0.63 -19.95 11.67
C THR A 663 0.66 -20.26 10.89
N PRO A 664 1.74 -19.49 11.12
CA PRO A 664 2.97 -19.60 10.31
C PRO A 664 3.69 -20.94 10.44
N PHE A 665 3.55 -21.59 11.59
CA PHE A 665 4.25 -22.84 11.92
C PHE A 665 3.36 -24.08 11.82
N SER A 666 2.19 -23.95 11.18
CA SER A 666 1.40 -25.14 10.84
C SER A 666 2.17 -26.00 9.83
N PRO A 667 2.03 -27.35 9.87
CA PRO A 667 2.75 -28.24 8.95
C PRO A 667 2.63 -27.83 7.49
N LYS A 668 1.44 -27.44 7.04
CA LYS A 668 1.21 -26.98 5.66
C LYS A 668 1.90 -25.66 5.31
N ALA A 669 2.02 -24.73 6.26
CA ALA A 669 2.76 -23.48 6.04
C ALA A 669 4.26 -23.75 5.96
N VAL A 670 4.80 -24.61 6.84
CA VAL A 670 6.20 -25.03 6.82
C VAL A 670 6.53 -25.75 5.52
N GLU A 671 5.75 -26.77 5.11
CA GLU A 671 5.95 -27.49 3.85
C GLU A 671 6.04 -26.54 2.64
N LYS A 672 5.21 -25.49 2.62
CA LYS A 672 5.05 -24.63 1.46
C LYS A 672 6.05 -23.46 1.42
N TYR A 673 6.41 -22.90 2.57
CA TYR A 673 7.17 -21.66 2.62
C TYR A 673 8.56 -21.78 3.27
N MET A 674 8.85 -22.86 3.99
CA MET A 674 10.19 -23.09 4.54
C MET A 674 11.27 -23.22 3.44
N PRO A 675 11.02 -23.86 2.29
CA PRO A 675 12.00 -23.87 1.20
C PRO A 675 12.34 -22.48 0.69
N LEU A 676 11.34 -21.59 0.61
CA LEU A 676 11.57 -20.18 0.21
C LEU A 676 12.42 -19.45 1.23
N TYR A 677 12.12 -19.60 2.53
CA TYR A 677 12.91 -19.03 3.61
C TYR A 677 14.36 -19.51 3.56
N MET A 678 14.58 -20.84 3.53
CA MET A 678 15.90 -21.44 3.52
C MET A 678 16.71 -21.03 2.28
N ALA A 679 16.13 -21.10 1.08
CA ALA A 679 16.79 -20.69 -0.16
C ALA A 679 17.20 -19.21 -0.12
N THR A 680 16.33 -18.34 0.42
CA THR A 680 16.64 -16.91 0.55
C THR A 680 17.81 -16.69 1.50
N ILE A 681 17.76 -17.25 2.70
CA ILE A 681 18.83 -17.06 3.71
C ILE A 681 20.16 -17.63 3.21
N ILE A 682 20.16 -18.86 2.71
CA ILE A 682 21.39 -19.54 2.28
C ILE A 682 22.05 -18.74 1.14
N ARG A 683 21.31 -18.37 0.11
CA ARG A 683 21.86 -17.66 -1.04
C ARG A 683 22.31 -16.21 -0.73
N HIS A 684 21.73 -15.57 0.27
CA HIS A 684 22.09 -14.19 0.62
C HIS A 684 23.21 -14.09 1.64
N LEU A 685 23.25 -14.98 2.61
CA LEU A 685 24.23 -14.90 3.71
C LEU A 685 25.49 -15.73 3.47
N TYR A 686 25.41 -16.82 2.70
CA TYR A 686 26.55 -17.73 2.47
C TYR A 686 27.13 -17.52 1.06
N LYS A 687 28.23 -16.77 0.99
CA LYS A 687 28.85 -16.38 -0.29
C LYS A 687 29.18 -17.57 -1.19
N ASN A 688 29.59 -18.70 -0.60
CA ASN A 688 30.01 -19.90 -1.37
C ASN A 688 28.82 -20.67 -1.95
N LEU A 689 27.60 -20.37 -1.53
CA LEU A 689 26.34 -20.97 -1.99
C LEU A 689 25.41 -19.95 -2.66
N ALA A 690 25.91 -18.81 -3.04
CA ALA A 690 25.10 -17.67 -3.51
C ALA A 690 24.76 -17.76 -5.00
N ASP A 691 25.74 -18.06 -5.85
CA ASP A 691 25.56 -18.02 -7.31
C ASP A 691 24.66 -19.15 -7.81
N ARG A 692 24.10 -18.95 -9.02
CA ARG A 692 23.20 -19.93 -9.63
C ARG A 692 23.79 -21.35 -9.73
N LYS A 693 25.09 -21.45 -10.00
CA LYS A 693 25.80 -22.72 -10.14
C LYS A 693 26.30 -23.32 -8.82
N ASP A 694 26.23 -22.58 -7.71
CA ASP A 694 26.79 -23.02 -6.45
C ASP A 694 25.94 -24.08 -5.73
N ALA A 695 24.81 -24.48 -6.27
CA ALA A 695 23.96 -25.53 -5.69
C ALA A 695 24.69 -26.88 -5.58
N ASN A 696 25.67 -27.17 -6.46
CA ASN A 696 26.48 -28.37 -6.45
C ASN A 696 27.54 -28.41 -5.34
N LYS A 697 27.85 -27.25 -4.74
CA LYS A 697 28.88 -27.13 -3.68
C LYS A 697 28.41 -27.60 -2.30
N MET A 698 27.14 -27.98 -2.17
CA MET A 698 26.60 -28.49 -0.92
C MET A 698 27.30 -29.80 -0.54
N SER A 699 27.73 -29.87 0.72
CA SER A 699 28.43 -31.01 1.27
C SER A 699 27.99 -31.31 2.70
N ILE A 700 28.28 -32.47 3.23
CA ILE A 700 27.88 -32.88 4.60
C ILE A 700 28.38 -31.85 5.65
N PRO A 701 29.63 -31.38 5.65
CA PRO A 701 30.07 -30.36 6.62
C PRO A 701 29.28 -29.06 6.56
N ILE A 702 29.05 -28.54 5.33
CA ILE A 702 28.26 -27.32 5.10
C ILE A 702 26.83 -27.52 5.57
N ALA A 703 26.20 -28.65 5.23
CA ALA A 703 24.85 -28.96 5.66
C ALA A 703 24.73 -29.05 7.20
N THR A 704 25.73 -29.60 7.87
CA THR A 704 25.76 -29.69 9.35
C THR A 704 25.83 -28.32 10.00
N GLU A 705 26.65 -27.42 9.46
CA GLU A 705 26.74 -26.02 9.93
C GLU A 705 25.40 -25.30 9.73
N LEU A 706 24.83 -25.37 8.51
CA LEU A 706 23.54 -24.77 8.18
C LEU A 706 22.41 -25.31 9.05
N LYS A 707 22.34 -26.62 9.31
CA LYS A 707 21.36 -27.22 10.21
C LYS A 707 21.44 -26.59 11.61
N SER A 708 22.64 -26.44 12.14
CA SER A 708 22.86 -25.85 13.45
C SER A 708 22.39 -24.41 13.50
N GLU A 709 22.77 -23.57 12.52
CA GLU A 709 22.44 -22.15 12.50
C GLU A 709 20.94 -21.89 12.29
N LEU A 710 20.30 -22.62 11.35
CA LEU A 710 18.88 -22.47 11.09
C LEU A 710 18.04 -22.95 12.28
N LYS A 711 18.39 -24.08 12.91
CA LYS A 711 17.71 -24.54 14.12
C LYS A 711 17.84 -23.57 15.28
N LYS A 712 19.03 -23.03 15.50
CA LYS A 712 19.30 -22.03 16.53
C LYS A 712 18.46 -20.76 16.34
N TYR A 713 18.22 -20.35 15.10
CA TYR A 713 17.33 -19.22 14.82
C TYR A 713 15.89 -19.48 15.32
N PHE A 714 15.33 -20.64 14.99
CA PHE A 714 13.97 -21.01 15.41
C PHE A 714 13.88 -21.31 16.91
N GLU A 715 14.93 -21.87 17.51
CA GLU A 715 15.04 -22.06 18.95
C GLU A 715 14.99 -20.71 19.69
N ASN A 716 15.77 -19.73 19.24
CA ASN A 716 15.76 -18.38 19.79
C ASN A 716 14.40 -17.71 19.63
N ARG A 717 13.73 -17.91 18.49
CA ARG A 717 12.39 -17.40 18.25
C ARG A 717 11.37 -18.04 19.19
N TYR A 718 11.44 -19.35 19.38
CA TYR A 718 10.62 -20.07 20.34
C TYR A 718 10.82 -19.56 21.77
N ALA A 719 12.05 -19.40 22.21
CA ALA A 719 12.38 -18.88 23.55
C ALA A 719 11.83 -17.45 23.76
N ARG A 720 11.97 -16.56 22.76
CA ARG A 720 11.38 -15.20 22.83
C ARG A 720 9.86 -15.24 22.88
N THR A 721 9.22 -16.10 22.09
CA THR A 721 7.77 -16.28 22.11
C THR A 721 7.28 -16.73 23.46
N GLN A 722 7.95 -17.71 24.09
CA GLN A 722 7.60 -18.22 25.43
C GLN A 722 7.76 -17.12 26.50
N ALA A 723 8.80 -16.30 26.39
CA ALA A 723 9.01 -15.17 27.31
C ALA A 723 7.91 -14.10 27.17
N LEU A 724 7.43 -13.83 25.95
CA LEU A 724 6.33 -12.90 25.68
C LEU A 724 4.97 -13.46 26.13
N ASP A 725 4.73 -14.76 25.91
CA ASP A 725 3.48 -15.44 26.27
C ASP A 725 3.27 -15.50 27.78
N SER A 726 4.34 -15.49 28.58
CA SER A 726 4.24 -15.43 30.05
C SER A 726 3.58 -14.14 30.57
N THR A 727 3.54 -13.09 29.73
CA THR A 727 2.91 -11.79 30.04
C THR A 727 1.48 -11.67 29.53
N LEU A 728 0.97 -12.68 28.80
CA LEU A 728 -0.34 -12.72 28.19
C LEU A 728 -1.37 -13.38 29.10
N HIS A 729 -2.65 -13.00 28.96
CA HIS A 729 -3.73 -13.72 29.62
C HIS A 729 -3.83 -15.15 29.06
N ALA A 730 -4.14 -16.12 29.92
CA ALA A 730 -4.19 -17.56 29.63
C ALA A 730 -5.12 -18.00 28.46
N LEU A 731 -5.78 -17.07 27.78
CA LEU A 731 -6.66 -17.28 26.64
C LEU A 731 -6.00 -17.04 25.28
N GLU A 732 -4.78 -16.51 25.21
CA GLU A 732 -4.07 -16.31 23.95
C GLU A 732 -3.30 -17.59 23.60
N ARG A 733 -3.48 -18.06 22.35
CA ARG A 733 -2.82 -19.26 21.83
C ARG A 733 -1.32 -19.05 21.73
N GLU A 734 -0.56 -20.09 22.03
CA GLU A 734 0.88 -20.13 21.72
C GLU A 734 1.10 -19.89 20.22
N ILE A 735 2.06 -19.01 19.88
CA ILE A 735 2.40 -18.71 18.50
C ILE A 735 3.12 -19.89 17.83
N ILE A 736 3.98 -20.57 18.59
CA ILE A 736 4.72 -21.75 18.19
C ILE A 736 4.71 -22.76 19.33
N THR A 737 4.30 -23.99 19.05
CA THR A 737 4.32 -25.08 20.02
C THR A 737 5.63 -25.88 19.93
N LYS A 738 5.92 -26.69 20.96
CA LYS A 738 7.10 -27.53 20.98
C LYS A 738 7.07 -28.59 19.84
N GLU A 739 5.89 -29.12 19.54
CA GLU A 739 5.70 -30.08 18.43
C GLU A 739 5.98 -29.40 17.08
N GLN A 740 5.51 -28.17 16.90
CA GLN A 740 5.79 -27.40 15.69
C GLN A 740 7.29 -27.11 15.54
N LEU A 741 7.98 -26.78 16.63
CA LEU A 741 9.43 -26.57 16.60
C LEU A 741 10.16 -27.86 16.21
N SER A 742 9.77 -29.01 16.78
CA SER A 742 10.33 -30.33 16.42
C SER A 742 10.09 -30.64 14.94
N TYR A 743 8.91 -30.35 14.43
CA TYR A 743 8.59 -30.52 13.01
C TYR A 743 9.44 -29.63 12.09
N ILE A 744 9.71 -28.37 12.50
CA ILE A 744 10.61 -27.48 11.77
C ILE A 744 12.03 -28.05 11.73
N TYR A 745 12.52 -28.61 12.84
CA TYR A 745 13.85 -29.23 12.90
C TYR A 745 13.97 -30.43 11.96
N GLU A 746 12.98 -31.31 11.99
CA GLU A 746 12.92 -32.45 11.08
C GLU A 746 12.89 -32.00 9.61
N TRP A 747 12.09 -30.97 9.30
CA TRP A 747 12.01 -30.41 7.95
C TRP A 747 13.34 -29.85 7.47
N ILE A 748 14.07 -29.10 8.32
CA ILE A 748 15.40 -28.56 8.01
C ILE A 748 16.37 -29.72 7.73
N ASP A 749 16.39 -30.74 8.59
CA ASP A 749 17.28 -31.89 8.43
C ASP A 749 17.04 -32.59 7.10
N VAL A 750 15.82 -33.02 6.86
CA VAL A 750 15.45 -33.78 5.65
C VAL A 750 15.70 -32.95 4.39
N SER A 751 15.41 -31.66 4.39
CA SER A 751 15.61 -30.79 3.23
C SER A 751 17.07 -30.61 2.87
N LEU A 752 17.95 -30.41 3.87
CA LEU A 752 19.38 -30.25 3.63
C LEU A 752 20.05 -31.59 3.25
N ASP A 753 19.61 -32.71 3.84
CA ASP A 753 20.10 -34.04 3.44
C ASP A 753 19.69 -34.38 2.00
N GLN A 754 18.47 -34.00 1.60
CA GLN A 754 18.04 -34.14 0.21
C GLN A 754 18.91 -33.30 -0.73
N TRP A 755 19.32 -32.09 -0.32
CA TRP A 755 20.21 -31.27 -1.13
C TRP A 755 21.60 -31.88 -1.25
N VAL A 756 22.20 -32.39 -0.16
CA VAL A 756 23.50 -33.12 -0.21
C VAL A 756 23.42 -34.29 -1.18
N ASN A 757 22.39 -35.15 -1.05
CA ASN A 757 22.22 -36.30 -1.95
C ASN A 757 22.10 -35.88 -3.42
N LYS A 758 21.37 -34.79 -3.71
CA LYS A 758 21.27 -34.25 -5.07
C LYS A 758 22.61 -33.70 -5.57
N ALA A 759 23.39 -33.02 -4.72
CA ALA A 759 24.71 -32.49 -5.09
C ALA A 759 25.69 -33.63 -5.40
N GLU A 760 25.68 -34.71 -4.64
CA GLU A 760 26.47 -35.91 -4.92
C GLU A 760 26.00 -36.64 -6.19
N GLN A 761 24.69 -36.72 -6.43
CA GLN A 761 24.12 -37.43 -7.56
C GLN A 761 24.35 -36.74 -8.90
N TYR A 762 24.18 -35.42 -8.95
CA TYR A 762 24.17 -34.62 -10.19
C TYR A 762 25.44 -33.79 -10.40
N GLY A 763 26.30 -33.64 -9.40
CA GLY A 763 27.52 -32.85 -9.48
C GLY A 763 27.32 -31.48 -10.16
N ASP A 764 28.17 -31.17 -11.13
CA ASP A 764 28.15 -29.87 -11.83
C ASP A 764 26.87 -29.57 -12.63
N SER A 765 26.03 -30.57 -12.88
CA SER A 765 24.71 -30.39 -13.49
C SER A 765 23.69 -29.81 -12.54
N LEU A 766 23.92 -29.86 -11.22
CA LEU A 766 22.99 -29.30 -10.23
C LEU A 766 23.13 -27.78 -10.15
N VAL A 767 22.03 -27.09 -10.43
CA VAL A 767 21.94 -25.63 -10.33
C VAL A 767 20.72 -25.22 -9.49
N TYR A 768 20.69 -23.99 -8.97
CA TYR A 768 19.48 -23.56 -8.26
C TYR A 768 18.24 -23.55 -9.13
N TYR A 769 18.36 -23.10 -10.37
CA TYR A 769 17.31 -23.17 -11.40
C TYR A 769 17.94 -23.27 -12.78
N ALA A 770 17.36 -24.14 -13.62
CA ALA A 770 17.84 -24.34 -14.98
C ALA A 770 17.52 -23.14 -15.88
N ALA A 771 18.44 -22.78 -16.75
CA ALA A 771 18.32 -21.62 -17.63
C ALA A 771 17.38 -21.82 -18.84
N GLY A 772 16.77 -23.00 -18.98
CA GLY A 772 15.82 -23.29 -20.08
C GLY A 772 16.43 -23.32 -21.48
N ARG A 773 17.76 -23.30 -21.62
CA ARG A 773 18.46 -23.42 -22.93
C ARG A 773 18.40 -24.86 -23.43
N LYS A 774 17.89 -25.07 -24.64
CA LYS A 774 17.94 -26.36 -25.32
C LYS A 774 19.38 -26.85 -25.40
N GLY A 775 19.69 -27.98 -24.77
CA GLY A 775 20.99 -28.65 -24.85
C GLY A 775 21.84 -28.67 -23.58
N ALA A 776 21.45 -28.02 -22.49
CA ALA A 776 22.10 -28.15 -21.19
C ALA A 776 21.32 -29.16 -20.31
N GLU A 777 21.95 -30.25 -19.90
CA GLU A 777 21.41 -31.20 -18.91
C GLU A 777 21.49 -30.59 -17.48
N GLU A 778 20.94 -29.38 -17.28
CA GLU A 778 20.90 -28.74 -15.95
C GLU A 778 19.74 -29.30 -15.13
N VAL A 779 20.01 -29.70 -13.90
CA VAL A 779 18.99 -30.17 -12.93
C VAL A 779 18.74 -29.07 -11.92
N SER A 780 17.46 -28.66 -11.76
CA SER A 780 17.07 -27.61 -10.80
C SER A 780 16.95 -28.16 -9.38
N LEU A 781 17.60 -27.49 -8.42
CA LEU A 781 17.34 -27.71 -6.99
C LEU A 781 16.00 -27.09 -6.60
N LEU A 782 15.79 -25.80 -6.96
CA LEU A 782 14.56 -25.06 -6.66
C LEU A 782 13.52 -25.30 -7.75
N VAL A 783 12.46 -26.01 -7.38
CA VAL A 783 11.36 -26.37 -8.27
C VAL A 783 10.25 -25.31 -8.16
N SER A 784 9.65 -24.94 -9.29
CA SER A 784 8.49 -24.02 -9.27
C SER A 784 7.21 -24.70 -8.79
N THR A 785 6.31 -23.93 -8.22
CA THR A 785 4.95 -24.42 -7.93
C THR A 785 4.20 -24.83 -9.20
N ASP A 786 4.56 -24.24 -10.35
CA ASP A 786 3.94 -24.49 -11.65
C ASP A 786 4.61 -25.62 -12.45
N ASP A 787 5.62 -26.27 -11.88
CA ASP A 787 6.28 -27.40 -12.52
C ASP A 787 5.44 -28.67 -12.25
N TYR A 788 5.13 -29.39 -13.33
CA TYR A 788 4.32 -30.62 -13.32
C TYR A 788 5.16 -31.90 -13.51
N SER A 789 6.48 -31.81 -13.43
CA SER A 789 7.38 -32.96 -13.58
C SER A 789 7.31 -33.88 -12.35
N GLU A 790 7.70 -35.17 -12.55
CA GLU A 790 7.85 -36.11 -11.47
C GLU A 790 8.88 -35.67 -10.41
N GLN A 791 9.83 -34.82 -10.79
CA GLN A 791 10.81 -34.21 -9.90
C GLN A 791 10.15 -33.37 -8.80
N LYS A 792 8.98 -32.75 -9.07
CA LYS A 792 8.24 -31.98 -8.08
C LYS A 792 7.69 -32.84 -6.95
N ALA A 793 7.15 -34.03 -7.26
CA ALA A 793 6.50 -34.86 -6.27
C ALA A 793 7.48 -35.33 -5.16
N ALA A 794 8.76 -35.52 -5.49
CA ALA A 794 9.80 -35.93 -4.56
C ALA A 794 10.61 -34.77 -3.95
N SER A 795 10.43 -33.55 -4.41
CA SER A 795 11.28 -32.42 -3.99
C SER A 795 10.78 -31.75 -2.71
N LYS A 796 11.67 -31.54 -1.76
CA LYS A 796 11.46 -30.66 -0.59
C LYS A 796 11.74 -29.17 -0.91
N TRP A 797 12.27 -28.85 -2.10
CA TRP A 797 12.68 -27.50 -2.51
C TRP A 797 11.70 -26.85 -3.51
N ILE A 798 10.40 -26.98 -3.22
CA ILE A 798 9.35 -26.30 -4.00
C ILE A 798 9.25 -24.86 -3.50
N VAL A 799 9.63 -23.91 -4.35
CA VAL A 799 9.70 -22.48 -4.01
C VAL A 799 8.65 -21.71 -4.78
N PRO A 800 7.68 -21.07 -4.12
CA PRO A 800 6.68 -20.26 -4.77
C PRO A 800 7.29 -18.99 -5.39
N SER A 801 6.76 -18.56 -6.52
CA SER A 801 7.15 -17.31 -7.21
C SER A 801 6.50 -16.07 -6.61
N ALA A 802 5.41 -16.24 -5.84
CA ALA A 802 4.68 -15.18 -5.14
C ALA A 802 4.07 -15.72 -3.84
N LEU A 803 3.94 -14.87 -2.82
CA LEU A 803 3.39 -15.27 -1.52
C LEU A 803 1.86 -15.52 -1.54
N ARG A 804 1.15 -14.90 -2.50
CA ARG A 804 -0.31 -15.05 -2.67
C ARG A 804 -0.75 -16.34 -3.36
N LEU A 805 0.14 -17.11 -3.95
CA LEU A 805 -0.19 -18.41 -4.51
C LEU A 805 -0.47 -19.41 -3.37
N VAL A 806 -1.69 -19.31 -2.84
CA VAL A 806 -2.12 -20.09 -1.68
C VAL A 806 -2.56 -21.50 -2.06
N GLU A 807 -3.07 -21.67 -3.29
CA GLU A 807 -3.49 -22.97 -3.82
C GLU A 807 -2.87 -23.17 -5.20
N PRO A 808 -2.44 -24.40 -5.52
CA PRO A 808 -2.05 -24.73 -6.89
C PRO A 808 -3.27 -24.52 -7.78
N GLU A 809 -3.12 -23.73 -8.84
CA GLU A 809 -4.12 -23.66 -9.90
C GLU A 809 -4.29 -25.09 -10.47
N ALA A 810 -5.50 -25.59 -10.47
CA ALA A 810 -5.81 -26.83 -11.16
C ALA A 810 -5.79 -26.56 -12.66
N VAL A 811 -4.73 -26.95 -13.34
CA VAL A 811 -4.66 -26.88 -14.80
C VAL A 811 -5.39 -28.11 -15.35
N LEU A 812 -6.50 -27.86 -16.03
CA LEU A 812 -7.20 -28.87 -16.82
C LEU A 812 -6.42 -29.09 -18.12
N HIS A 813 -5.69 -30.20 -18.21
CA HIS A 813 -5.14 -30.67 -19.49
C HIS A 813 -6.26 -31.32 -20.31
N ILE A 814 -6.66 -30.69 -21.40
CA ILE A 814 -7.48 -31.35 -22.41
C ILE A 814 -6.55 -32.28 -23.19
N LEU A 815 -6.64 -33.55 -22.93
CA LEU A 815 -5.99 -34.55 -23.76
C LEU A 815 -6.81 -34.63 -25.08
N ASN A 816 -6.31 -34.03 -26.13
CA ASN A 816 -6.79 -34.30 -27.47
C ASN A 816 -6.47 -35.78 -27.80
N LYS A 817 -7.49 -36.60 -27.89
CA LYS A 817 -7.40 -37.96 -28.41
C LYS A 817 -7.23 -37.91 -29.93
#